data_b8ff32c4518eb1e025beaa79d462edd8
#
_entry.id   b8ff32c4518eb1e025beaa79d462edd8
#
_cell.length_a   1.000
_cell.length_b   1.000
_cell.length_c   1.000
_cell.angle_alpha   90.00
_cell.angle_beta   90.00
_cell.angle_gamma   90.00
#
_symmetry.space_group_name_H-M   'P 1'
#
loop_
_entity.id
_entity.type
_entity.pdbx_description
1 polymer ?
#
loop_
_entity_poly.entity_id
_entity_poly.type
_entity_poly.pdbx_seq_one_letter_code
_entity_poly.pdbx_strand_id
1 'polypeptide(L)'
;MRKLIICIFMVLGGYLFSFAQHPSLLFTQEEVNEIRAGKGTVPAFDKSLSEVLAAADAAVNSPVSVPVPVDGGGGVVHEQHKSNYYAMFHCGVAYQLTGDKKYAAYVGDMLEAYAKLYPTLGFHPLQLSPVPGRLFWQTLNESVWLVHTAVAYDCIYNTLSSKQRSTIEKNLFVPMADFIMDGMGDNHANNKTFNKMHNHATWATAAVGMIGFAMNREDYVKKALYGSDGTGKRGGFIRQMDYLFSPDGYFTEGAYYQRYAIWPFIIFAQCIENKLPDLKIFNYRDSILSKALSTLIQLSYEGEFFHINDALLKGLSAQELVYAVNILYNVNPSDKSLLSVANKYQHTYLPTIGGFKVARDIARGEAAPITYRSSVFRDGRKGDEGGIAVIRSTDSNLNSALTLKATSHGLSHGHFDKLTMAYYDNGNEILPDYGASRFLNIEAKYKGHYTRENQSFAKQTIAHNTLVVDETSHFAGDIKVSSRYHSDIIYHDFNGGQFQVMVAKDTNAYPGIEMKRTLAYVTTPFLQFPLILDVLQANADKEHQYDYPIWYNGHFVSLNFPYAKATNELKTLGTKDGYQHLWLEAWGQNKSRNTSSLTFVNKDRFYTISIATTPQTEMKMLRLGANDPDFNLRNETAFLIREKARKNHTFATSIETHGEYDVVMETSSDLTSSCEEVKVVMDTASYTVVKATYKGGHSVMLCLSNTDADKEKEHRLTVEGTMYAWNGRCGVFMK
;
A
#
# COMPACT_ATOMS: atom_id res chain seq x y z
N MET A 1 1.97 -29.03 32.34
CA MET A 1 3.40 -29.08 32.13
C MET A 1 3.75 -30.27 31.26
N ARG A 2 3.91 -30.06 29.97
CA ARG A 2 4.65 -30.94 29.05
C ARG A 2 5.16 -30.02 27.93
N LYS A 3 6.43 -29.70 28.00
CA LYS A 3 7.20 -29.00 26.97
C LYS A 3 7.29 -29.94 25.75
N LEU A 4 6.63 -29.61 24.67
CA LEU A 4 6.87 -30.26 23.38
C LEU A 4 8.06 -29.57 22.73
N ILE A 5 9.24 -30.18 22.90
CA ILE A 5 10.47 -29.82 22.17
C ILE A 5 10.28 -30.41 20.78
N ILE A 6 9.98 -29.56 19.80
CA ILE A 6 10.07 -29.92 18.39
C ILE A 6 11.54 -29.84 18.02
N CYS A 7 12.22 -30.99 18.06
CA CYS A 7 13.51 -31.19 17.41
C CYS A 7 13.31 -31.07 15.89
N ILE A 8 13.76 -29.96 15.32
CA ILE A 8 13.97 -29.85 13.88
C ILE A 8 15.14 -30.79 13.55
N PHE A 9 14.83 -31.98 13.08
CA PHE A 9 15.82 -32.84 12.43
C PHE A 9 16.31 -32.09 11.17
N MET A 10 17.55 -31.60 11.22
CA MET A 10 18.31 -31.29 10.02
C MET A 10 18.54 -32.62 9.30
N VAL A 11 17.65 -32.98 8.41
CA VAL A 11 17.93 -33.98 7.39
C VAL A 11 18.85 -33.29 6.38
N LEU A 12 20.14 -33.48 6.55
CA LEU A 12 21.14 -33.34 5.49
C LEU A 12 20.95 -34.50 4.49
N GLY A 13 19.77 -34.56 3.91
CA GLY A 13 19.54 -35.29 2.66
C GLY A 13 20.13 -34.42 1.56
N GLY A 14 21.16 -34.92 0.88
CA GLY A 14 21.67 -34.27 -0.32
C GLY A 14 20.52 -34.10 -1.31
N TYR A 15 20.06 -32.87 -1.48
CA TYR A 15 19.16 -32.51 -2.56
C TYR A 15 19.92 -32.83 -3.86
N LEU A 16 19.46 -33.84 -4.59
CA LEU A 16 19.89 -34.05 -5.97
C LEU A 16 19.38 -32.85 -6.76
N PHE A 17 20.18 -31.81 -6.90
CA PHE A 17 19.95 -30.75 -7.85
C PHE A 17 19.80 -31.41 -9.23
N SER A 18 18.61 -31.34 -9.81
CA SER A 18 18.41 -31.76 -11.19
C SER A 18 19.25 -30.81 -12.07
N PHE A 19 20.40 -31.30 -12.52
CA PHE A 19 21.33 -30.51 -13.32
C PHE A 19 20.65 -30.04 -14.62
N ALA A 20 20.60 -28.73 -14.75
CA ALA A 20 20.67 -27.96 -15.99
C ALA A 20 19.73 -28.29 -17.12
N GLN A 21 18.42 -28.25 -16.93
CA GLN A 21 17.55 -27.88 -18.05
C GLN A 21 17.45 -26.35 -18.10
N HIS A 22 17.72 -25.74 -19.23
CA HIS A 22 17.45 -24.34 -19.55
C HIS A 22 16.48 -24.27 -20.73
N PRO A 23 15.46 -23.42 -20.69
CA PRO A 23 15.11 -22.49 -19.60
C PRO A 23 14.49 -23.20 -18.39
N SER A 24 14.61 -22.60 -17.21
CA SER A 24 14.09 -23.18 -15.96
C SER A 24 13.79 -22.15 -14.87
N LEU A 25 14.00 -20.86 -15.14
CA LEU A 25 13.66 -19.79 -14.17
C LEU A 25 12.19 -19.41 -14.24
N LEU A 26 11.83 -18.60 -15.22
CA LEU A 26 10.46 -18.09 -15.37
C LEU A 26 9.50 -19.11 -15.99
N PHE A 27 10.02 -20.01 -16.80
CA PHE A 27 9.28 -21.11 -17.42
C PHE A 27 10.21 -22.29 -17.71
N THR A 28 9.63 -23.48 -17.87
CA THR A 28 10.31 -24.71 -18.24
C THR A 28 10.21 -24.93 -19.75
N GLN A 29 11.01 -25.86 -20.29
CA GLN A 29 10.93 -26.23 -21.71
C GLN A 29 9.55 -26.82 -22.08
N GLU A 30 8.91 -27.54 -21.16
CA GLU A 30 7.57 -28.08 -21.34
C GLU A 30 6.53 -26.95 -21.50
N GLU A 31 6.57 -25.95 -20.63
CA GLU A 31 5.70 -24.78 -20.71
C GLU A 31 5.94 -23.97 -22.00
N VAL A 32 7.18 -23.81 -22.42
CA VAL A 32 7.51 -23.19 -23.70
C VAL A 32 6.86 -23.95 -24.88
N ASN A 33 6.88 -25.28 -24.84
CA ASN A 33 6.28 -26.09 -25.90
C ASN A 33 4.74 -25.95 -25.87
N GLU A 34 4.13 -25.90 -24.71
CA GLU A 34 2.68 -25.68 -24.57
C GLU A 34 2.27 -24.30 -25.11
N ILE A 35 3.01 -23.24 -24.77
CA ILE A 35 2.76 -21.88 -25.29
C ILE A 35 2.89 -21.86 -26.82
N ARG A 36 3.94 -22.47 -27.37
CA ARG A 36 4.15 -22.56 -28.83
C ARG A 36 2.98 -23.26 -29.52
N ALA A 37 2.48 -24.34 -28.94
CA ALA A 37 1.34 -25.09 -29.47
C ALA A 37 0.02 -24.29 -29.37
N GLY A 38 -0.10 -23.45 -28.36
CA GLY A 38 -1.27 -22.59 -28.12
C GLY A 38 -1.27 -21.28 -28.91
N LYS A 39 -0.17 -20.91 -29.56
CA LYS A 39 -0.06 -19.68 -30.35
C LYS A 39 -1.12 -19.65 -31.47
N GLY A 40 -1.81 -18.52 -31.62
CA GLY A 40 -2.89 -18.37 -32.59
C GLY A 40 -4.27 -18.83 -32.08
N THR A 41 -4.36 -19.38 -30.86
CA THR A 41 -5.62 -19.90 -30.31
C THR A 41 -6.30 -18.94 -29.32
N VAL A 42 -5.57 -17.99 -28.76
CA VAL A 42 -6.05 -17.03 -27.76
C VAL A 42 -5.67 -15.60 -28.16
N PRO A 43 -6.57 -14.84 -28.83
CA PRO A 43 -6.22 -13.54 -29.43
C PRO A 43 -5.63 -12.52 -28.43
N ALA A 44 -6.11 -12.47 -27.18
CA ALA A 44 -5.60 -11.54 -26.18
C ALA A 44 -4.15 -11.87 -25.75
N PHE A 45 -3.81 -13.16 -25.64
CA PHE A 45 -2.44 -13.60 -25.39
C PHE A 45 -1.53 -13.34 -26.62
N ASP A 46 -2.02 -13.64 -27.82
CA ASP A 46 -1.26 -13.42 -29.08
C ASP A 46 -0.97 -11.93 -29.27
N LYS A 47 -1.87 -11.03 -28.87
CA LYS A 47 -1.63 -9.57 -28.86
C LYS A 47 -0.46 -9.22 -27.92
N SER A 48 -0.50 -9.66 -26.67
CA SER A 48 0.58 -9.41 -25.70
C SER A 48 1.91 -10.03 -26.16
N LEU A 49 1.86 -11.23 -26.76
CA LEU A 49 3.05 -11.84 -27.34
C LEU A 49 3.59 -11.02 -28.52
N SER A 50 2.73 -10.48 -29.38
CA SER A 50 3.17 -9.64 -30.51
C SER A 50 3.83 -8.34 -30.03
N GLU A 51 3.40 -7.76 -28.91
CA GLU A 51 4.03 -6.59 -28.29
C GLU A 51 5.47 -6.93 -27.81
N VAL A 52 5.65 -8.10 -27.18
CA VAL A 52 6.99 -8.57 -26.76
C VAL A 52 7.89 -8.81 -27.98
N LEU A 53 7.34 -9.42 -29.05
CA LEU A 53 8.09 -9.64 -30.27
C LEU A 53 8.48 -8.33 -30.97
N ALA A 54 7.57 -7.35 -31.02
CA ALA A 54 7.85 -6.02 -31.56
C ALA A 54 8.96 -5.31 -30.78
N ALA A 55 8.94 -5.41 -29.44
CA ALA A 55 10.00 -4.87 -28.60
C ALA A 55 11.35 -5.57 -28.84
N ALA A 56 11.34 -6.89 -28.99
CA ALA A 56 12.54 -7.66 -29.30
C ALA A 56 13.09 -7.34 -30.70
N ASP A 57 12.23 -7.18 -31.73
CA ASP A 57 12.63 -6.78 -33.07
C ASP A 57 13.22 -5.36 -33.07
N ALA A 58 12.63 -4.43 -32.36
CA ALA A 58 13.18 -3.09 -32.20
C ALA A 58 14.58 -3.11 -31.55
N ALA A 59 14.76 -3.95 -30.54
CA ALA A 59 16.06 -4.14 -29.89
C ALA A 59 17.12 -4.70 -30.86
N VAL A 60 16.81 -5.77 -31.58
CA VAL A 60 17.74 -6.40 -32.55
C VAL A 60 18.12 -5.45 -33.68
N ASN A 61 17.24 -4.54 -34.07
CA ASN A 61 17.51 -3.55 -35.11
C ASN A 61 18.27 -2.31 -34.59
N SER A 62 18.56 -2.25 -33.29
CA SER A 62 19.31 -1.17 -32.65
C SER A 62 20.74 -1.63 -32.32
N PRO A 63 21.76 -0.75 -32.41
CA PRO A 63 23.12 -1.13 -32.03
C PRO A 63 23.21 -1.45 -30.52
N VAL A 64 24.00 -2.45 -30.17
CA VAL A 64 24.34 -2.72 -28.76
C VAL A 64 25.11 -1.52 -28.19
N SER A 65 24.56 -0.91 -27.16
CA SER A 65 25.13 0.23 -26.46
C SER A 65 25.14 0.02 -24.95
N VAL A 66 26.33 -0.02 -24.37
CA VAL A 66 26.55 -0.18 -22.93
C VAL A 66 27.43 0.97 -22.44
N PRO A 67 26.84 2.16 -22.15
CA PRO A 67 27.60 3.34 -21.75
C PRO A 67 28.18 3.20 -20.34
N VAL A 68 29.24 3.98 -20.06
CA VAL A 68 29.77 4.11 -18.68
C VAL A 68 28.75 4.86 -17.82
N PRO A 69 28.39 4.35 -16.60
CA PRO A 69 27.44 5.02 -15.71
C PRO A 69 27.90 6.42 -15.29
N VAL A 70 27.01 7.41 -15.39
CA VAL A 70 27.30 8.81 -15.04
C VAL A 70 26.17 9.52 -14.31
N ASP A 71 24.91 9.07 -14.47
CA ASP A 71 23.72 9.74 -13.95
C ASP A 71 22.81 8.79 -13.16
N GLY A 72 21.77 9.34 -12.52
CA GLY A 72 20.83 8.58 -11.69
C GLY A 72 19.47 8.40 -12.33
N GLY A 73 18.49 7.92 -11.56
CA GLY A 73 17.14 7.65 -12.04
C GLY A 73 16.52 8.85 -12.77
N GLY A 74 16.04 8.59 -14.00
CA GLY A 74 15.57 9.63 -14.93
C GLY A 74 16.66 10.21 -15.82
N GLY A 75 17.95 9.92 -15.57
CA GLY A 75 19.06 10.33 -16.44
C GLY A 75 19.18 9.44 -17.68
N VAL A 76 19.78 9.96 -18.75
CA VAL A 76 19.86 9.29 -20.05
C VAL A 76 20.57 7.94 -19.96
N VAL A 77 21.70 7.88 -19.27
CA VAL A 77 22.50 6.66 -19.15
C VAL A 77 21.83 5.63 -18.22
N HIS A 78 21.25 6.11 -17.13
CA HIS A 78 20.47 5.25 -16.22
C HIS A 78 19.29 4.59 -16.95
N GLU A 79 18.51 5.37 -17.70
CA GLU A 79 17.37 4.84 -18.46
C GLU A 79 17.83 3.95 -19.64
N GLN A 80 19.02 4.18 -20.22
CA GLN A 80 19.61 3.28 -21.22
C GLN A 80 19.89 1.89 -20.61
N HIS A 81 20.48 1.81 -19.42
CA HIS A 81 20.70 0.51 -18.76
C HIS A 81 19.38 -0.20 -18.40
N LYS A 82 18.32 0.56 -18.09
CA LYS A 82 16.98 -0.01 -17.91
C LYS A 82 16.41 -0.55 -19.22
N SER A 83 16.52 0.22 -20.28
CA SER A 83 16.10 -0.23 -21.63
C SER A 83 16.86 -1.50 -22.06
N ASN A 84 18.14 -1.58 -21.74
CA ASN A 84 18.97 -2.74 -22.07
C ASN A 84 18.49 -4.02 -21.37
N TYR A 85 18.17 -3.98 -20.07
CA TYR A 85 17.71 -5.21 -19.43
C TYR A 85 16.30 -5.63 -19.88
N TYR A 86 15.42 -4.69 -20.22
CA TYR A 86 14.14 -5.03 -20.82
C TYR A 86 14.32 -5.61 -22.23
N ALA A 87 15.21 -5.04 -23.04
CA ALA A 87 15.53 -5.55 -24.38
C ALA A 87 16.07 -6.99 -24.31
N MET A 88 17.02 -7.25 -23.39
CA MET A 88 17.53 -8.62 -23.18
C MET A 88 16.43 -9.58 -22.72
N PHE A 89 15.57 -9.16 -21.79
CA PHE A 89 14.44 -9.96 -21.32
C PHE A 89 13.48 -10.30 -22.47
N HIS A 90 13.04 -9.31 -23.25
CA HIS A 90 12.14 -9.53 -24.38
C HIS A 90 12.77 -10.41 -25.45
N CYS A 91 14.06 -10.21 -25.79
CA CYS A 91 14.78 -11.04 -26.74
C CYS A 91 14.95 -12.49 -26.24
N GLY A 92 15.26 -12.69 -24.95
CA GLY A 92 15.35 -14.02 -24.35
C GLY A 92 14.02 -14.79 -24.46
N VAL A 93 12.92 -14.14 -24.10
CA VAL A 93 11.55 -14.68 -24.22
C VAL A 93 11.21 -14.94 -25.71
N ALA A 94 11.48 -13.97 -26.59
CA ALA A 94 11.22 -14.10 -28.02
C ALA A 94 11.97 -15.28 -28.61
N TYR A 95 13.24 -15.49 -28.23
CA TYR A 95 14.01 -16.69 -28.65
C TYR A 95 13.31 -17.98 -28.23
N GLN A 96 12.89 -18.07 -26.95
CA GLN A 96 12.21 -19.26 -26.45
C GLN A 96 10.90 -19.55 -27.21
N LEU A 97 10.13 -18.51 -27.54
CA LEU A 97 8.81 -18.68 -28.15
C LEU A 97 8.81 -18.77 -29.67
N THR A 98 9.90 -18.37 -30.33
CA THR A 98 10.02 -18.45 -31.81
C THR A 98 11.09 -19.41 -32.30
N GLY A 99 12.14 -19.64 -31.54
CA GLY A 99 13.35 -20.35 -31.97
C GLY A 99 14.28 -19.51 -32.84
N ASP A 100 13.98 -18.24 -33.10
CA ASP A 100 14.81 -17.39 -33.97
C ASP A 100 16.09 -16.95 -33.25
N LYS A 101 17.22 -17.40 -33.74
CA LYS A 101 18.55 -17.23 -33.16
C LYS A 101 19.01 -15.77 -33.12
N LYS A 102 18.42 -14.86 -33.92
CA LYS A 102 18.77 -13.43 -33.91
C LYS A 102 18.59 -12.82 -32.54
N TYR A 103 17.52 -13.22 -31.81
CA TYR A 103 17.23 -12.73 -30.45
C TYR A 103 18.25 -13.24 -29.43
N ALA A 104 18.64 -14.53 -29.54
CA ALA A 104 19.65 -15.08 -28.65
C ALA A 104 21.02 -14.45 -28.88
N ALA A 105 21.38 -14.19 -30.16
CA ALA A 105 22.63 -13.51 -30.54
C ALA A 105 22.68 -12.09 -29.89
N TYR A 106 21.61 -11.30 -30.02
CA TYR A 106 21.53 -9.97 -29.41
C TYR A 106 21.75 -10.00 -27.90
N VAL A 107 21.11 -10.93 -27.19
CA VAL A 107 21.31 -11.06 -25.71
C VAL A 107 22.76 -11.45 -25.42
N GLY A 108 23.36 -12.39 -26.17
CA GLY A 108 24.75 -12.79 -26.00
C GLY A 108 25.71 -11.60 -26.16
N ASP A 109 25.57 -10.84 -27.25
CA ASP A 109 26.39 -9.66 -27.55
C ASP A 109 26.27 -8.58 -26.46
N MET A 110 25.05 -8.32 -25.97
CA MET A 110 24.79 -7.37 -24.91
C MET A 110 25.44 -7.82 -23.61
N LEU A 111 25.31 -9.08 -23.21
CA LEU A 111 25.95 -9.63 -22.02
C LEU A 111 27.47 -9.61 -22.12
N GLU A 112 28.06 -9.89 -23.28
CA GLU A 112 29.52 -9.78 -23.50
C GLU A 112 29.99 -8.33 -23.42
N ALA A 113 29.18 -7.34 -23.88
CA ALA A 113 29.50 -5.92 -23.74
C ALA A 113 29.48 -5.50 -22.26
N TYR A 114 28.51 -5.94 -21.48
CA TYR A 114 28.50 -5.73 -20.03
C TYR A 114 29.66 -6.45 -19.32
N ALA A 115 30.02 -7.67 -19.74
CA ALA A 115 31.16 -8.41 -19.21
C ALA A 115 32.51 -7.74 -19.48
N LYS A 116 32.61 -6.88 -20.50
CA LYS A 116 33.77 -6.02 -20.75
C LYS A 116 33.75 -4.77 -19.86
N LEU A 117 32.58 -4.15 -19.65
CA LEU A 117 32.45 -2.93 -18.89
C LEU A 117 32.53 -3.17 -17.38
N TYR A 118 31.79 -4.15 -16.84
CA TYR A 118 31.54 -4.27 -15.39
C TYR A 118 32.83 -4.40 -14.55
N PRO A 119 33.88 -5.14 -14.98
CA PRO A 119 35.15 -5.20 -14.22
C PRO A 119 35.87 -3.87 -14.10
N THR A 120 35.62 -2.92 -15.01
CA THR A 120 36.26 -1.60 -15.02
C THR A 120 35.61 -0.60 -14.09
N LEU A 121 34.40 -0.91 -13.56
CA LEU A 121 33.61 0.00 -12.74
C LEU A 121 34.07 -0.01 -11.28
N GLY A 122 34.25 1.15 -10.72
CA GLY A 122 34.25 1.40 -9.27
C GLY A 122 32.83 1.59 -8.73
N PHE A 123 32.67 2.26 -7.58
CA PHE A 123 31.37 2.77 -7.18
C PHE A 123 30.84 3.79 -8.19
N HIS A 124 29.53 3.81 -8.35
CA HIS A 124 28.86 4.78 -9.21
C HIS A 124 29.26 6.22 -8.83
N PRO A 125 29.51 7.11 -9.82
CA PRO A 125 29.94 8.48 -9.54
C PRO A 125 28.93 9.30 -8.70
N LEU A 126 27.63 8.98 -8.80
CA LEU A 126 26.61 9.57 -7.92
C LEU A 126 26.44 8.70 -6.68
N GLN A 127 27.10 9.06 -5.58
CA GLN A 127 27.00 8.37 -4.30
C GLN A 127 25.94 8.99 -3.39
N LEU A 128 24.73 9.16 -3.90
CA LEU A 128 23.61 9.75 -3.15
C LEU A 128 22.85 8.73 -2.31
N SER A 129 23.07 7.44 -2.52
CA SER A 129 22.47 6.37 -1.74
C SER A 129 23.39 5.92 -0.59
N PRO A 130 22.86 5.59 0.59
CA PRO A 130 23.64 4.95 1.64
C PRO A 130 24.13 3.55 1.23
N VAL A 131 23.61 3.01 0.13
CA VAL A 131 24.02 1.73 -0.48
C VAL A 131 24.29 1.99 -1.96
N PRO A 132 25.49 2.56 -2.29
CA PRO A 132 25.83 2.89 -3.67
C PRO A 132 25.98 1.62 -4.52
N GLY A 133 25.63 1.71 -5.77
CA GLY A 133 25.85 0.68 -6.78
C GLY A 133 27.15 0.90 -7.58
N ARG A 134 27.33 0.13 -8.64
CA ARG A 134 28.42 0.25 -9.63
C ARG A 134 27.87 0.64 -11.00
N LEU A 135 26.95 -0.17 -11.52
CA LEU A 135 26.25 0.09 -12.79
C LEU A 135 25.13 1.11 -12.62
N PHE A 136 24.54 1.19 -11.44
CA PHE A 136 23.50 2.14 -11.06
C PHE A 136 23.90 2.90 -9.80
N TRP A 137 23.25 4.05 -9.57
CA TRP A 137 23.54 4.89 -8.41
C TRP A 137 23.21 4.25 -7.05
N GLN A 138 22.40 3.17 -7.05
CA GLN A 138 22.08 2.38 -5.87
C GLN A 138 21.96 0.89 -6.20
N THR A 139 22.30 0.03 -5.26
CA THR A 139 22.31 -1.43 -5.40
C THR A 139 20.93 -2.02 -5.73
N LEU A 140 19.82 -1.36 -5.33
CA LEU A 140 18.47 -1.79 -5.69
C LEU A 140 18.31 -1.92 -7.22
N ASN A 141 18.76 -0.92 -7.98
CA ASN A 141 18.62 -0.93 -9.43
C ASN A 141 19.52 -2.01 -10.08
N GLU A 142 20.69 -2.29 -9.51
CA GLU A 142 21.50 -3.44 -9.95
C GLU A 142 20.81 -4.77 -9.70
N SER A 143 20.12 -4.91 -8.56
CA SER A 143 19.34 -6.11 -8.26
C SER A 143 18.17 -6.30 -9.25
N VAL A 144 17.46 -5.23 -9.59
CA VAL A 144 16.41 -5.25 -10.62
C VAL A 144 16.97 -5.64 -11.97
N TRP A 145 18.11 -5.05 -12.35
CA TRP A 145 18.83 -5.39 -13.59
C TRP A 145 19.16 -6.89 -13.63
N LEU A 146 19.72 -7.42 -12.54
CA LEU A 146 20.16 -8.82 -12.48
C LEU A 146 18.98 -9.81 -12.52
N VAL A 147 17.82 -9.48 -11.91
CA VAL A 147 16.59 -10.29 -12.00
C VAL A 147 16.18 -10.49 -13.48
N HIS A 148 16.11 -9.40 -14.25
CA HIS A 148 15.69 -9.47 -15.64
C HIS A 148 16.73 -10.18 -16.53
N THR A 149 18.01 -9.89 -16.31
CA THR A 149 19.10 -10.47 -17.09
C THR A 149 19.37 -11.93 -16.75
N ALA A 150 19.07 -12.36 -15.52
CA ALA A 150 19.11 -13.77 -15.16
C ALA A 150 18.10 -14.59 -15.99
N VAL A 151 16.87 -14.08 -16.17
CA VAL A 151 15.88 -14.72 -17.06
C VAL A 151 16.36 -14.74 -18.51
N ALA A 152 16.88 -13.61 -19.01
CA ALA A 152 17.39 -13.53 -20.37
C ALA A 152 18.54 -14.52 -20.61
N TYR A 153 19.47 -14.61 -19.67
CA TYR A 153 20.60 -15.54 -19.71
C TYR A 153 20.14 -17.01 -19.70
N ASP A 154 19.23 -17.35 -18.79
CA ASP A 154 18.62 -18.68 -18.71
C ASP A 154 17.95 -19.07 -20.04
N CYS A 155 17.23 -18.15 -20.66
CA CYS A 155 16.58 -18.38 -21.95
C CYS A 155 17.57 -18.74 -23.09
N ILE A 156 18.76 -18.15 -23.11
CA ILE A 156 19.72 -18.34 -24.19
C ILE A 156 20.88 -19.27 -23.83
N TYR A 157 20.92 -19.80 -22.60
CA TYR A 157 22.05 -20.54 -22.05
C TYR A 157 22.60 -21.60 -22.99
N ASN A 158 21.71 -22.39 -23.61
CA ASN A 158 22.07 -23.49 -24.54
C ASN A 158 22.59 -23.00 -25.88
N THR A 159 22.46 -21.72 -26.22
CA THR A 159 22.99 -21.13 -27.46
C THR A 159 24.42 -20.63 -27.33
N LEU A 160 24.86 -20.36 -26.11
CA LEU A 160 26.18 -19.83 -25.80
C LEU A 160 27.24 -20.93 -25.80
N SER A 161 28.39 -20.66 -26.38
CA SER A 161 29.57 -21.52 -26.23
C SER A 161 30.06 -21.52 -24.77
N SER A 162 30.77 -22.58 -24.38
CA SER A 162 31.38 -22.67 -23.04
C SER A 162 32.32 -21.49 -22.72
N LYS A 163 33.00 -20.95 -23.72
CA LYS A 163 33.87 -19.78 -23.57
C LYS A 163 33.06 -18.51 -23.29
N GLN A 164 31.95 -18.30 -24.03
CA GLN A 164 31.08 -17.14 -23.78
C GLN A 164 30.46 -17.21 -22.41
N ARG A 165 29.89 -18.36 -22.02
CA ARG A 165 29.35 -18.56 -20.65
C ARG A 165 30.37 -18.24 -19.60
N SER A 166 31.55 -18.84 -19.66
CA SER A 166 32.64 -18.62 -18.71
C SER A 166 33.05 -17.13 -18.64
N THR A 167 33.11 -16.43 -19.77
CA THR A 167 33.44 -14.99 -19.77
C THR A 167 32.37 -14.15 -19.13
N ILE A 168 31.09 -14.37 -19.48
CA ILE A 168 29.94 -13.63 -18.93
C ILE A 168 29.82 -13.89 -17.43
N GLU A 169 29.86 -15.15 -17.02
CA GLU A 169 29.75 -15.51 -15.61
C GLU A 169 30.88 -14.90 -14.78
N LYS A 170 32.14 -15.11 -15.20
CA LYS A 170 33.31 -14.65 -14.44
C LYS A 170 33.43 -13.13 -14.35
N ASN A 171 33.10 -12.41 -15.44
CA ASN A 171 33.37 -10.98 -15.53
C ASN A 171 32.14 -10.11 -15.23
N LEU A 172 30.92 -10.68 -15.23
CA LEU A 172 29.68 -9.93 -15.02
C LEU A 172 28.86 -10.47 -13.85
N PHE A 173 28.35 -11.72 -13.95
CA PHE A 173 27.37 -12.20 -13.01
C PHE A 173 27.94 -12.51 -11.62
N VAL A 174 29.10 -13.17 -11.54
CA VAL A 174 29.76 -13.45 -10.26
C VAL A 174 30.15 -12.16 -9.56
N PRO A 175 30.90 -11.21 -10.16
CA PRO A 175 31.25 -9.98 -9.47
C PRO A 175 30.06 -9.09 -9.14
N MET A 176 28.97 -9.14 -9.92
CA MET A 176 27.74 -8.39 -9.62
C MET A 176 26.98 -9.02 -8.43
N ALA A 177 26.81 -10.34 -8.42
CA ALA A 177 26.16 -11.04 -7.32
C ALA A 177 26.94 -10.89 -5.99
N ASP A 178 28.27 -11.03 -6.05
CA ASP A 178 29.12 -10.80 -4.88
C ASP A 178 29.02 -9.35 -4.37
N PHE A 179 29.01 -8.38 -5.29
CA PHE A 179 28.82 -6.99 -4.95
C PHE A 179 27.43 -6.71 -4.30
N ILE A 180 26.36 -7.29 -4.82
CA ILE A 180 25.01 -7.18 -4.23
C ILE A 180 24.98 -7.77 -2.83
N MET A 181 25.67 -8.90 -2.58
CA MET A 181 25.72 -9.56 -1.28
C MET A 181 26.63 -8.84 -0.28
N ASP A 182 27.82 -8.50 -0.67
CA ASP A 182 28.93 -8.18 0.25
C ASP A 182 29.47 -6.75 0.12
N GLY A 183 29.20 -6.07 -1.00
CA GLY A 183 29.75 -4.75 -1.31
C GLY A 183 31.14 -4.80 -1.97
N MET A 184 31.92 -3.74 -1.86
CA MET A 184 33.22 -3.62 -2.49
C MET A 184 34.22 -2.91 -1.54
N GLY A 185 35.45 -3.44 -1.45
CA GLY A 185 36.48 -2.89 -0.57
C GLY A 185 36.04 -2.92 0.88
N ASP A 186 36.31 -1.85 1.62
CA ASP A 186 35.92 -1.72 3.03
C ASP A 186 34.45 -1.29 3.25
N ASN A 187 33.70 -1.07 2.16
CA ASN A 187 32.28 -0.71 2.24
C ASN A 187 31.38 -1.96 2.22
N HIS A 188 31.00 -2.41 3.40
CA HIS A 188 30.10 -3.56 3.60
C HIS A 188 28.63 -3.17 3.79
N ALA A 189 28.19 -1.97 3.33
CA ALA A 189 26.81 -1.54 3.45
C ALA A 189 25.84 -2.46 2.70
N ASN A 190 26.27 -3.08 1.60
CA ASN A 190 25.48 -4.02 0.81
C ASN A 190 25.14 -5.29 1.61
N ASN A 191 26.08 -5.85 2.37
CA ASN A 191 25.82 -7.00 3.23
C ASN A 191 24.74 -6.71 4.26
N LYS A 192 24.77 -5.52 4.86
CA LYS A 192 23.72 -5.08 5.77
C LYS A 192 22.37 -4.96 5.05
N THR A 193 22.34 -4.51 3.80
CA THR A 193 21.10 -4.37 3.00
C THR A 193 20.59 -5.73 2.56
N PHE A 194 21.43 -6.62 2.09
CA PHE A 194 21.07 -7.97 1.68
C PHE A 194 20.36 -8.76 2.79
N ASN A 195 20.74 -8.55 4.04
CA ASN A 195 20.15 -9.22 5.19
C ASN A 195 18.99 -8.44 5.86
N LYS A 196 18.61 -7.26 5.37
CA LYS A 196 17.51 -6.47 5.95
C LYS A 196 16.15 -7.08 5.69
N MET A 197 15.21 -6.74 6.57
CA MET A 197 13.78 -6.94 6.34
C MET A 197 13.24 -5.69 5.66
N HIS A 198 13.39 -5.61 4.33
CA HIS A 198 13.06 -4.44 3.52
C HIS A 198 12.94 -4.82 2.04
N ASN A 199 12.14 -4.10 1.26
CA ASN A 199 11.94 -4.37 -0.17
C ASN A 199 13.24 -4.42 -1.00
N HIS A 200 14.26 -3.60 -0.67
CA HIS A 200 15.57 -3.65 -1.34
C HIS A 200 16.25 -5.02 -1.17
N ALA A 201 16.15 -5.61 0.02
CA ALA A 201 16.70 -6.93 0.28
C ALA A 201 15.93 -8.03 -0.48
N THR A 202 14.63 -7.85 -0.70
CA THR A 202 13.84 -8.82 -1.47
C THR A 202 14.31 -8.87 -2.92
N TRP A 203 14.55 -7.72 -3.53
CA TRP A 203 15.15 -7.66 -4.88
C TRP A 203 16.56 -8.25 -4.91
N ALA A 204 17.38 -7.95 -3.90
CA ALA A 204 18.75 -8.46 -3.82
C ALA A 204 18.80 -9.99 -3.69
N THR A 205 17.95 -10.57 -2.81
CA THR A 205 17.89 -12.03 -2.64
C THR A 205 17.31 -12.71 -3.89
N ALA A 206 16.29 -12.14 -4.53
CA ALA A 206 15.77 -12.65 -5.79
C ALA A 206 16.85 -12.64 -6.88
N ALA A 207 17.57 -11.53 -7.06
CA ALA A 207 18.63 -11.39 -8.05
C ALA A 207 19.73 -12.43 -7.88
N VAL A 208 20.28 -12.55 -6.66
CA VAL A 208 21.35 -13.52 -6.36
C VAL A 208 20.85 -14.96 -6.50
N GLY A 209 19.63 -15.26 -6.04
CA GLY A 209 19.04 -16.58 -6.12
C GLY A 209 18.78 -17.02 -7.56
N MET A 210 18.19 -16.14 -8.38
CA MET A 210 17.88 -16.43 -9.78
C MET A 210 19.14 -16.64 -10.61
N ILE A 211 20.12 -15.76 -10.48
CA ILE A 211 21.39 -15.97 -11.20
C ILE A 211 22.15 -17.19 -10.66
N GLY A 212 22.03 -17.48 -9.35
CA GLY A 212 22.55 -18.69 -8.74
C GLY A 212 21.96 -19.96 -9.36
N PHE A 213 20.66 -19.99 -9.59
CA PHE A 213 20.02 -21.09 -10.31
C PHE A 213 20.48 -21.20 -11.76
N ALA A 214 20.57 -20.07 -12.50
CA ALA A 214 20.99 -20.08 -13.91
C ALA A 214 22.45 -20.53 -14.08
N MET A 215 23.34 -20.22 -13.14
CA MET A 215 24.74 -20.64 -13.17
C MET A 215 25.01 -21.97 -12.42
N ASN A 216 23.99 -22.62 -11.84
CA ASN A 216 24.12 -23.80 -10.97
C ASN A 216 25.06 -23.57 -9.77
N ARG A 217 24.96 -22.35 -9.14
CA ARG A 217 25.73 -21.94 -7.95
C ARG A 217 24.88 -22.14 -6.68
N GLU A 218 24.96 -23.34 -6.12
CA GLU A 218 24.23 -23.73 -4.90
C GLU A 218 24.51 -22.80 -3.72
N ASP A 219 25.73 -22.31 -3.59
CA ASP A 219 26.13 -21.38 -2.54
C ASP A 219 25.39 -20.05 -2.63
N TYR A 220 25.14 -19.53 -3.85
CA TYR A 220 24.34 -18.32 -4.08
C TYR A 220 22.88 -18.57 -3.78
N VAL A 221 22.31 -19.68 -4.22
CA VAL A 221 20.95 -20.08 -3.91
C VAL A 221 20.74 -20.18 -2.40
N LYS A 222 21.65 -20.85 -1.68
CA LYS A 222 21.59 -20.99 -0.24
C LYS A 222 21.64 -19.63 0.48
N LYS A 223 22.53 -18.73 0.06
CA LYS A 223 22.61 -17.37 0.62
C LYS A 223 21.35 -16.56 0.31
N ALA A 224 20.80 -16.67 -0.89
CA ALA A 224 19.54 -16.01 -1.27
C ALA A 224 18.37 -16.48 -0.41
N LEU A 225 18.23 -17.78 -0.19
CA LEU A 225 17.16 -18.35 0.62
C LEU A 225 17.30 -18.04 2.11
N TYR A 226 18.51 -18.11 2.65
CA TYR A 226 18.76 -18.13 4.11
C TYR A 226 19.66 -17.01 4.61
N GLY A 227 19.95 -15.99 3.80
CA GLY A 227 20.81 -14.86 4.14
C GLY A 227 22.28 -15.11 3.90
N SER A 228 23.11 -14.07 3.98
CA SER A 228 24.54 -14.14 3.64
C SER A 228 25.34 -15.18 4.46
N ASP A 229 24.89 -15.52 5.67
CA ASP A 229 25.44 -16.57 6.51
C ASP A 229 24.86 -17.97 6.22
N GLY A 230 23.86 -18.07 5.35
CA GLY A 230 23.21 -19.31 4.99
C GLY A 230 22.42 -19.99 6.12
N THR A 231 22.13 -19.29 7.23
CA THR A 231 21.47 -19.86 8.43
C THR A 231 20.01 -19.54 8.56
N GLY A 232 19.48 -18.56 7.82
CA GLY A 232 18.11 -18.04 7.94
C GLY A 232 17.87 -17.17 9.18
N LYS A 233 18.89 -16.97 10.03
CA LYS A 233 18.74 -16.20 11.28
C LYS A 233 18.86 -14.70 11.08
N ARG A 234 19.65 -14.26 10.11
CA ARG A 234 19.93 -12.83 9.88
C ARG A 234 19.20 -12.22 8.70
N GLY A 235 18.95 -13.01 7.64
CA GLY A 235 18.37 -12.53 6.41
C GLY A 235 17.87 -13.66 5.52
N GLY A 236 17.68 -13.37 4.23
CA GLY A 236 17.27 -14.32 3.23
C GLY A 236 15.76 -14.27 2.91
N PHE A 237 15.44 -14.82 1.77
CA PHE A 237 14.09 -14.80 1.20
C PHE A 237 13.02 -15.38 2.13
N ILE A 238 13.31 -16.55 2.74
CA ILE A 238 12.38 -17.21 3.67
C ILE A 238 12.09 -16.29 4.87
N ARG A 239 13.14 -15.71 5.45
CA ARG A 239 12.96 -14.79 6.57
C ARG A 239 12.19 -13.52 6.18
N GLN A 240 12.38 -13.01 4.96
CA GLN A 240 11.62 -11.86 4.48
C GLN A 240 10.12 -12.18 4.36
N MET A 241 9.75 -13.37 3.88
CA MET A 241 8.36 -13.81 3.89
C MET A 241 7.78 -13.91 5.31
N ASP A 242 8.61 -14.28 6.31
CA ASP A 242 8.18 -14.36 7.71
C ASP A 242 7.93 -13.01 8.36
N TYR A 243 8.71 -11.98 7.99
CA TYR A 243 8.76 -10.73 8.72
C TYR A 243 8.06 -9.56 8.02
N LEU A 244 8.02 -9.59 6.67
CA LEU A 244 7.47 -8.47 5.90
C LEU A 244 5.96 -8.59 5.68
N PHE A 245 5.40 -9.79 5.83
CA PHE A 245 3.96 -10.00 5.73
C PHE A 245 3.38 -10.42 7.07
N SER A 246 2.23 -9.87 7.41
CA SER A 246 1.40 -10.39 8.50
C SER A 246 0.80 -11.76 8.13
N PRO A 247 0.18 -12.50 9.08
CA PRO A 247 -0.54 -13.72 8.75
C PRO A 247 -1.68 -13.53 7.73
N ASP A 248 -2.17 -12.32 7.60
CA ASP A 248 -3.23 -11.96 6.65
C ASP A 248 -2.69 -11.51 5.28
N GLY A 249 -1.36 -11.41 5.13
CA GLY A 249 -0.70 -10.95 3.90
C GLY A 249 -0.53 -9.43 3.81
N TYR A 250 -0.80 -8.69 4.86
CA TYR A 250 -0.53 -7.26 4.90
C TYR A 250 0.98 -6.99 5.00
N PHE A 251 1.45 -6.06 4.20
CA PHE A 251 2.85 -5.60 4.19
C PHE A 251 2.97 -4.30 4.98
N THR A 252 3.85 -4.26 5.97
CA THR A 252 3.89 -3.17 6.96
C THR A 252 4.09 -1.76 6.38
N GLU A 253 4.69 -1.64 5.18
CA GLU A 253 4.86 -0.34 4.51
C GLU A 253 3.58 0.15 3.80
N GLY A 254 2.52 -0.68 3.74
CA GLY A 254 1.26 -0.37 3.08
C GLY A 254 1.14 -0.88 1.64
N ALA A 255 -0.07 -0.81 1.08
CA ALA A 255 -0.42 -1.42 -0.20
C ALA A 255 0.43 -0.88 -1.38
N TYR A 256 0.73 0.40 -1.40
CA TYR A 256 1.54 1.01 -2.46
C TYR A 256 2.93 0.37 -2.57
N TYR A 257 3.61 0.12 -1.44
CA TYR A 257 4.92 -0.53 -1.41
C TYR A 257 4.82 -2.03 -1.53
N GLN A 258 3.76 -2.64 -1.00
CA GLN A 258 3.50 -4.06 -1.17
C GLN A 258 3.43 -4.45 -2.64
N ARG A 259 2.79 -3.63 -3.49
CA ARG A 259 2.75 -3.79 -4.93
C ARG A 259 4.14 -3.97 -5.54
N TYR A 260 5.10 -3.13 -5.15
CA TYR A 260 6.47 -3.19 -5.64
C TYR A 260 7.25 -4.37 -5.03
N ALA A 261 7.04 -4.64 -3.76
CA ALA A 261 7.71 -5.73 -3.05
C ALA A 261 7.24 -7.11 -3.50
N ILE A 262 5.95 -7.29 -3.86
CA ILE A 262 5.41 -8.61 -4.23
C ILE A 262 6.05 -9.16 -5.52
N TRP A 263 6.49 -8.31 -6.42
CA TRP A 263 7.09 -8.72 -7.68
C TRP A 263 8.32 -9.63 -7.51
N PRO A 264 9.42 -9.20 -6.83
CA PRO A 264 10.56 -10.09 -6.62
C PRO A 264 10.20 -11.33 -5.78
N PHE A 265 9.21 -11.23 -4.86
CA PHE A 265 8.73 -12.41 -4.15
C PHE A 265 8.14 -13.46 -5.09
N ILE A 266 7.27 -13.05 -5.99
CA ILE A 266 6.55 -13.96 -6.89
C ILE A 266 7.47 -14.55 -7.95
N ILE A 267 8.30 -13.73 -8.59
CA ILE A 267 9.19 -14.21 -9.65
C ILE A 267 10.25 -15.18 -9.10
N PHE A 268 10.81 -14.88 -7.92
CA PHE A 268 11.77 -15.79 -7.31
C PHE A 268 11.10 -17.06 -6.77
N ALA A 269 9.88 -16.96 -6.22
CA ALA A 269 9.11 -18.14 -5.83
C ALA A 269 8.82 -19.05 -7.03
N GLN A 270 8.51 -18.50 -8.22
CA GLN A 270 8.35 -19.30 -9.44
C GLN A 270 9.66 -20.02 -9.80
N CYS A 271 10.81 -19.36 -9.70
CA CYS A 271 12.11 -20.00 -9.95
C CYS A 271 12.40 -21.12 -8.93
N ILE A 272 12.05 -20.89 -7.65
CA ILE A 272 12.19 -21.91 -6.59
C ILE A 272 11.28 -23.11 -6.87
N GLU A 273 10.02 -22.88 -7.25
CA GLU A 273 9.08 -23.97 -7.60
C GLU A 273 9.60 -24.82 -8.73
N ASN A 274 10.17 -24.20 -9.79
CA ASN A 274 10.72 -24.89 -10.93
C ASN A 274 12.01 -25.68 -10.61
N LYS A 275 12.84 -25.18 -9.68
CA LYS A 275 14.17 -25.74 -9.39
C LYS A 275 14.24 -26.58 -8.11
N LEU A 276 13.40 -26.28 -7.14
CA LEU A 276 13.36 -26.89 -5.81
C LEU A 276 11.90 -27.16 -5.37
N PRO A 277 11.11 -27.92 -6.17
CA PRO A 277 9.66 -28.12 -5.93
C PRO A 277 9.35 -28.69 -4.57
N ASP A 278 10.27 -29.43 -3.97
CA ASP A 278 10.11 -30.01 -2.62
C ASP A 278 9.99 -28.96 -1.52
N LEU A 279 10.43 -27.71 -1.76
CA LEU A 279 10.23 -26.62 -0.83
C LEU A 279 8.77 -26.16 -0.76
N LYS A 280 7.95 -26.47 -1.77
CA LYS A 280 6.53 -26.07 -1.85
C LYS A 280 6.33 -24.62 -1.48
N ILE A 281 7.12 -23.75 -2.11
CA ILE A 281 7.27 -22.35 -1.71
C ILE A 281 5.96 -21.56 -1.73
N PHE A 282 5.05 -21.88 -2.67
CA PHE A 282 3.74 -21.25 -2.72
C PHE A 282 2.79 -21.70 -1.59
N ASN A 283 3.06 -22.83 -0.95
CA ASN A 283 2.32 -23.28 0.24
C ASN A 283 2.95 -22.77 1.54
N TYR A 284 4.13 -22.15 1.45
CA TYR A 284 4.85 -21.67 2.62
C TYR A 284 3.99 -20.69 3.44
N ARG A 285 4.01 -20.86 4.78
CA ARG A 285 3.29 -20.02 5.74
C ARG A 285 1.80 -19.86 5.36
N ASP A 286 1.14 -20.98 5.08
CA ASP A 286 -0.27 -21.02 4.69
C ASP A 286 -0.57 -20.14 3.47
N SER A 287 0.22 -20.33 2.41
CA SER A 287 0.13 -19.63 1.12
C SER A 287 0.24 -18.10 1.25
N ILE A 288 1.22 -17.64 2.02
CA ILE A 288 1.37 -16.20 2.34
C ILE A 288 1.43 -15.30 1.10
N LEU A 289 2.01 -15.77 -0.02
CA LEU A 289 2.09 -14.98 -1.25
C LEU A 289 0.72 -14.78 -1.91
N SER A 290 -0.14 -15.79 -1.87
CA SER A 290 -1.54 -15.68 -2.33
C SER A 290 -2.34 -14.75 -1.43
N LYS A 291 -2.16 -14.85 -0.10
CA LYS A 291 -2.77 -13.91 0.85
C LYS A 291 -2.29 -12.48 0.62
N ALA A 292 -1.02 -12.29 0.34
CA ALA A 292 -0.46 -10.96 0.05
C ALA A 292 -1.13 -10.31 -1.18
N LEU A 293 -1.35 -11.07 -2.27
CA LEU A 293 -2.08 -10.56 -3.43
C LEU A 293 -3.55 -10.28 -3.10
N SER A 294 -4.23 -11.19 -2.38
CA SER A 294 -5.61 -10.99 -1.94
C SER A 294 -5.75 -9.72 -1.09
N THR A 295 -4.83 -9.50 -0.15
CA THR A 295 -4.82 -8.29 0.69
C THR A 295 -4.61 -7.02 -0.12
N LEU A 296 -3.72 -7.02 -1.11
CA LEU A 296 -3.58 -5.89 -2.05
C LEU A 296 -4.88 -5.58 -2.78
N ILE A 297 -5.58 -6.61 -3.26
CA ILE A 297 -6.88 -6.43 -3.94
C ILE A 297 -7.89 -5.83 -2.96
N GLN A 298 -7.96 -6.34 -1.73
CA GLN A 298 -8.88 -5.83 -0.71
C GLN A 298 -8.57 -4.40 -0.23
N LEU A 299 -7.29 -4.00 -0.24
CA LEU A 299 -6.85 -2.65 0.13
C LEU A 299 -6.89 -1.67 -1.05
N SER A 300 -7.87 -1.83 -1.93
CA SER A 300 -8.13 -0.93 -3.05
C SER A 300 -9.60 -0.51 -3.10
N TYR A 301 -9.86 0.63 -3.74
CA TYR A 301 -11.18 1.13 -4.07
C TYR A 301 -11.19 1.53 -5.55
N GLU A 302 -12.17 1.07 -6.32
CA GLU A 302 -12.25 1.24 -7.79
C GLU A 302 -10.93 0.89 -8.53
N GLY A 303 -10.18 -0.04 -7.95
CA GLY A 303 -8.90 -0.49 -8.49
C GLY A 303 -7.70 0.35 -8.06
N GLU A 304 -7.87 1.41 -7.31
CA GLU A 304 -6.80 2.21 -6.74
C GLU A 304 -6.54 1.83 -5.28
N PHE A 305 -5.27 1.78 -4.88
CA PHE A 305 -4.91 1.45 -3.50
C PHE A 305 -5.28 2.59 -2.56
N PHE A 306 -5.73 2.25 -1.36
CA PHE A 306 -5.85 3.24 -0.30
C PHE A 306 -4.52 3.95 -0.07
N HIS A 307 -4.57 5.26 0.14
CA HIS A 307 -3.40 6.09 0.39
C HIS A 307 -2.87 5.87 1.81
N ILE A 308 -2.11 4.79 2.00
CA ILE A 308 -1.50 4.42 3.28
C ILE A 308 -0.02 4.76 3.21
N ASN A 309 0.48 5.54 4.18
CA ASN A 309 1.88 5.96 4.26
C ASN A 309 2.32 6.80 3.03
N ASP A 310 3.57 6.70 2.59
CA ASP A 310 4.09 7.39 1.40
C ASP A 310 3.45 6.88 0.07
N ALA A 311 2.15 6.66 0.05
CA ALA A 311 1.45 6.20 -1.14
C ALA A 311 1.29 7.31 -2.19
N LEU A 312 1.31 6.88 -3.46
CA LEU A 312 0.94 7.67 -4.62
C LEU A 312 -0.25 7.02 -5.30
N LEU A 313 -0.88 7.76 -6.21
CA LEU A 313 -1.97 7.27 -7.04
C LEU A 313 -1.49 6.10 -7.90
N LYS A 314 -1.76 4.90 -7.46
CA LYS A 314 -1.48 3.61 -8.12
C LYS A 314 -2.51 2.58 -7.66
N GLY A 315 -2.69 1.56 -8.45
CA GLY A 315 -3.70 0.56 -8.15
C GLY A 315 -3.42 -0.80 -8.80
N LEU A 316 -4.48 -1.55 -8.99
CA LEU A 316 -4.46 -2.89 -9.56
C LEU A 316 -3.99 -2.93 -11.03
N SER A 317 -3.91 -1.76 -11.70
CA SER A 317 -3.32 -1.60 -13.03
C SER A 317 -1.79 -1.66 -13.03
N ALA A 318 -1.15 -1.68 -11.87
CA ALA A 318 0.29 -1.66 -11.79
C ALA A 318 0.91 -2.91 -12.44
N GLN A 319 1.90 -2.70 -13.31
CA GLN A 319 2.54 -3.77 -14.07
C GLN A 319 3.15 -4.85 -13.16
N GLU A 320 3.59 -4.50 -11.97
CA GLU A 320 4.15 -5.42 -10.98
C GLU A 320 3.15 -6.51 -10.57
N LEU A 321 1.85 -6.20 -10.57
CA LEU A 321 0.80 -7.15 -10.23
C LEU A 321 0.51 -8.16 -11.34
N VAL A 322 0.87 -7.87 -12.59
CA VAL A 322 0.72 -8.81 -13.70
C VAL A 322 1.47 -10.10 -13.41
N TYR A 323 2.69 -10.00 -12.85
CA TYR A 323 3.46 -11.17 -12.41
C TYR A 323 2.71 -11.96 -11.33
N ALA A 324 2.25 -11.26 -10.29
CA ALA A 324 1.54 -11.90 -9.19
C ALA A 324 0.24 -12.58 -9.66
N VAL A 325 -0.59 -11.90 -10.45
CA VAL A 325 -1.85 -12.45 -10.95
C VAL A 325 -1.60 -13.66 -11.85
N ASN A 326 -0.71 -13.55 -12.84
CA ASN A 326 -0.49 -14.62 -13.82
C ASN A 326 0.15 -15.86 -13.18
N ILE A 327 1.16 -15.66 -12.34
CA ILE A 327 1.86 -16.78 -11.69
C ILE A 327 0.95 -17.44 -10.63
N LEU A 328 0.30 -16.67 -9.75
CA LEU A 328 -0.57 -17.25 -8.72
C LEU A 328 -1.82 -17.89 -9.30
N TYR A 329 -2.36 -17.40 -10.41
CA TYR A 329 -3.43 -18.09 -11.12
C TYR A 329 -2.97 -19.44 -11.68
N ASN A 330 -1.73 -19.54 -12.20
CA ASN A 330 -1.17 -20.81 -12.63
C ASN A 330 -0.98 -21.80 -11.47
N VAL A 331 -0.61 -21.29 -10.28
CA VAL A 331 -0.48 -22.09 -9.04
C VAL A 331 -1.85 -22.55 -8.52
N ASN A 332 -2.86 -21.69 -8.56
CA ASN A 332 -4.22 -21.99 -8.09
C ASN A 332 -5.28 -21.52 -9.09
N PRO A 333 -5.56 -22.29 -10.17
CA PRO A 333 -6.56 -21.92 -11.18
C PRO A 333 -8.01 -21.89 -10.68
N SER A 334 -8.28 -22.31 -9.45
CA SER A 334 -9.62 -22.24 -8.85
C SER A 334 -10.00 -20.81 -8.40
N ASP A 335 -9.03 -19.92 -8.19
CA ASP A 335 -9.29 -18.52 -7.85
C ASP A 335 -9.64 -17.71 -9.12
N LYS A 336 -10.90 -17.85 -9.56
CA LYS A 336 -11.40 -17.17 -10.75
C LYS A 336 -11.54 -15.65 -10.62
N SER A 337 -11.44 -15.11 -9.40
CA SER A 337 -11.44 -13.66 -9.17
C SER A 337 -10.19 -12.99 -9.73
N LEU A 338 -9.05 -13.69 -9.79
CA LEU A 338 -7.83 -13.21 -10.41
C LEU A 338 -7.99 -12.93 -11.91
N LEU A 339 -8.87 -13.68 -12.59
CA LEU A 339 -9.21 -13.43 -13.99
C LEU A 339 -9.89 -12.06 -14.17
N SER A 340 -10.75 -11.64 -13.23
CA SER A 340 -11.37 -10.32 -13.26
C SER A 340 -10.35 -9.20 -13.02
N VAL A 341 -9.36 -9.42 -12.18
CA VAL A 341 -8.24 -8.47 -12.02
C VAL A 341 -7.48 -8.34 -13.34
N ALA A 342 -7.11 -9.47 -13.94
CA ALA A 342 -6.37 -9.49 -15.21
C ALA A 342 -7.17 -8.88 -16.37
N ASN A 343 -8.49 -9.09 -16.42
CA ASN A 343 -9.34 -8.65 -17.52
C ASN A 343 -9.42 -7.12 -17.66
N LYS A 344 -9.24 -6.37 -16.56
CA LYS A 344 -9.16 -4.90 -16.61
C LYS A 344 -7.95 -4.40 -17.41
N TYR A 345 -6.95 -5.27 -17.66
CA TYR A 345 -5.64 -4.92 -18.24
C TYR A 345 -5.23 -5.88 -19.36
N GLN A 346 -6.15 -6.13 -20.28
CA GLN A 346 -6.08 -7.15 -21.36
C GLN A 346 -4.78 -7.21 -22.16
N HIS A 347 -3.99 -6.13 -22.18
CA HIS A 347 -2.71 -6.04 -22.91
C HIS A 347 -1.48 -6.43 -22.06
N THR A 348 -1.67 -6.88 -20.81
CA THR A 348 -0.58 -7.11 -19.86
C THR A 348 -0.42 -8.58 -19.44
N TYR A 349 -0.84 -9.52 -20.28
CA TYR A 349 -0.56 -10.93 -20.01
C TYR A 349 0.93 -11.22 -20.18
N LEU A 350 1.53 -11.89 -19.18
CA LEU A 350 2.92 -12.32 -19.34
C LEU A 350 3.04 -13.35 -20.45
N PRO A 351 4.13 -13.33 -21.24
CA PRO A 351 4.41 -14.35 -22.23
C PRO A 351 4.91 -15.66 -21.58
N THR A 352 4.16 -16.16 -20.59
CA THR A 352 4.39 -17.36 -19.79
C THR A 352 3.17 -18.27 -19.83
N ILE A 353 3.30 -19.48 -19.34
CA ILE A 353 2.16 -20.41 -19.24
C ILE A 353 1.02 -19.84 -18.36
N GLY A 354 1.37 -19.13 -17.28
CA GLY A 354 0.38 -18.45 -16.44
C GLY A 354 -0.41 -17.41 -17.20
N GLY A 355 0.27 -16.56 -17.98
CA GLY A 355 -0.39 -15.54 -18.82
C GLY A 355 -1.25 -16.18 -19.92
N PHE A 356 -0.77 -17.25 -20.55
CA PHE A 356 -1.56 -18.00 -21.53
C PHE A 356 -2.84 -18.58 -20.93
N LYS A 357 -2.75 -19.22 -19.75
CA LYS A 357 -3.92 -19.77 -19.04
C LYS A 357 -4.89 -18.68 -18.61
N VAL A 358 -4.41 -17.56 -18.06
CA VAL A 358 -5.25 -16.42 -17.70
C VAL A 358 -6.04 -15.90 -18.90
N ALA A 359 -5.35 -15.62 -20.01
CA ALA A 359 -6.00 -15.11 -21.22
C ALA A 359 -7.01 -16.11 -21.81
N ARG A 360 -6.66 -17.40 -21.83
CA ARG A 360 -7.52 -18.49 -22.31
C ARG A 360 -8.79 -18.61 -21.48
N ASP A 361 -8.67 -18.62 -20.14
CA ASP A 361 -9.80 -18.85 -19.25
C ASP A 361 -10.70 -17.62 -19.16
N ILE A 362 -10.17 -16.40 -19.34
CA ILE A 362 -10.98 -15.19 -19.57
C ILE A 362 -11.78 -15.33 -20.89
N ALA A 363 -11.16 -15.76 -21.98
CA ALA A 363 -11.82 -15.95 -23.27
C ALA A 363 -12.93 -17.01 -23.21
N ARG A 364 -12.85 -17.96 -22.27
CA ARG A 364 -13.90 -18.96 -21.97
C ARG A 364 -15.02 -18.44 -21.08
N GLY A 365 -14.93 -17.21 -20.60
CA GLY A 365 -15.95 -16.63 -19.71
C GLY A 365 -15.87 -17.15 -18.27
N GLU A 366 -14.72 -17.65 -17.83
CA GLU A 366 -14.55 -18.24 -16.49
C GLU A 366 -14.26 -17.20 -15.38
N ALA A 367 -14.14 -15.91 -15.73
CA ALA A 367 -13.85 -14.86 -14.77
C ALA A 367 -14.99 -14.69 -13.74
N ALA A 368 -14.67 -14.73 -12.46
CA ALA A 368 -15.59 -14.44 -11.38
C ALA A 368 -15.40 -13.00 -10.85
N PRO A 369 -16.47 -12.32 -10.40
CA PRO A 369 -16.36 -10.99 -9.81
C PRO A 369 -15.40 -10.97 -8.61
N ILE A 370 -14.69 -9.85 -8.43
CA ILE A 370 -13.92 -9.59 -7.20
C ILE A 370 -14.92 -9.32 -6.08
N THR A 371 -14.86 -10.11 -5.02
CA THR A 371 -15.68 -9.89 -3.82
C THR A 371 -14.89 -9.05 -2.82
N TYR A 372 -15.27 -7.79 -2.66
CA TYR A 372 -14.78 -6.93 -1.59
C TYR A 372 -15.56 -7.20 -0.31
N ARG A 373 -14.86 -7.19 0.83
CA ARG A 373 -15.46 -7.49 2.13
C ARG A 373 -14.94 -6.55 3.22
N SER A 374 -15.78 -6.31 4.21
CA SER A 374 -15.35 -5.70 5.46
C SER A 374 -14.42 -6.65 6.19
N SER A 375 -13.24 -6.17 6.58
CA SER A 375 -12.19 -7.00 7.19
C SER A 375 -11.22 -6.17 8.01
N VAL A 376 -10.52 -6.84 8.91
CA VAL A 376 -9.30 -6.31 9.54
C VAL A 376 -8.10 -7.03 8.94
N PHE A 377 -7.15 -6.27 8.42
CA PHE A 377 -5.85 -6.74 7.95
C PHE A 377 -4.83 -6.40 9.02
N ARG A 378 -4.46 -7.40 9.80
CA ARG A 378 -3.53 -7.24 10.93
C ARG A 378 -2.13 -6.91 10.44
N ASP A 379 -1.37 -6.15 11.22
CA ASP A 379 0.03 -5.82 10.96
C ASP A 379 0.97 -6.63 11.87
N GLY A 380 2.26 -6.61 11.51
CA GLY A 380 3.29 -7.33 12.21
C GLY A 380 3.38 -8.82 11.87
N ARG A 381 4.53 -9.40 12.14
CA ARG A 381 4.84 -10.80 11.80
C ARG A 381 3.82 -11.81 12.33
N LYS A 382 3.29 -11.56 13.52
CA LYS A 382 2.29 -12.43 14.19
C LYS A 382 0.86 -11.91 14.05
N GLY A 383 0.68 -10.75 13.44
CA GLY A 383 -0.60 -10.05 13.40
C GLY A 383 -0.99 -9.43 14.75
N ASP A 384 0.00 -9.05 15.54
CA ASP A 384 -0.15 -8.49 16.89
C ASP A 384 0.37 -7.04 17.01
N GLU A 385 0.59 -6.37 15.88
CA GLU A 385 1.04 -4.98 15.81
C GLU A 385 -0.04 -4.05 15.23
N GLY A 386 -1.29 -4.26 15.65
CA GLY A 386 -2.45 -3.53 15.15
C GLY A 386 -2.91 -3.99 13.77
N GLY A 387 -3.39 -3.06 12.94
CA GLY A 387 -3.88 -3.38 11.61
C GLY A 387 -4.64 -2.26 10.93
N ILE A 388 -5.19 -2.55 9.76
CA ILE A 388 -6.13 -1.70 9.05
C ILE A 388 -7.49 -2.39 9.04
N ALA A 389 -8.51 -1.71 9.56
CA ALA A 389 -9.89 -2.13 9.44
C ALA A 389 -10.54 -1.42 8.25
N VAL A 390 -11.31 -2.16 7.47
CA VAL A 390 -12.04 -1.66 6.31
C VAL A 390 -13.50 -2.10 6.43
N ILE A 391 -14.42 -1.14 6.40
CA ILE A 391 -15.85 -1.40 6.21
C ILE A 391 -16.19 -1.17 4.74
N ARG A 392 -16.98 -2.08 4.17
CA ARG A 392 -17.57 -1.98 2.82
C ARG A 392 -19.07 -1.93 2.94
N SER A 393 -19.73 -1.24 2.01
CA SER A 393 -21.19 -1.33 1.91
C SER A 393 -21.63 -2.79 1.74
N THR A 394 -22.70 -3.16 2.42
CA THR A 394 -23.38 -4.45 2.23
C THR A 394 -24.42 -4.39 1.11
N ASP A 395 -24.83 -3.19 0.69
CA ASP A 395 -25.69 -2.98 -0.46
C ASP A 395 -24.87 -3.01 -1.75
N SER A 396 -25.20 -3.96 -2.63
CA SER A 396 -24.51 -4.14 -3.91
C SER A 396 -24.68 -2.95 -4.89
N ASN A 397 -25.68 -2.09 -4.65
CA ASN A 397 -25.89 -0.88 -5.45
C ASN A 397 -25.08 0.32 -4.95
N LEU A 398 -24.46 0.18 -3.77
CA LEU A 398 -23.64 1.21 -3.16
C LEU A 398 -22.19 0.75 -3.12
N ASN A 399 -21.32 1.50 -3.76
CA ASN A 399 -19.87 1.25 -3.67
C ASN A 399 -19.23 2.28 -2.74
N SER A 400 -19.00 1.88 -1.49
CA SER A 400 -18.31 2.70 -0.52
C SER A 400 -17.32 1.90 0.33
N ALA A 401 -16.31 2.59 0.85
CA ALA A 401 -15.33 2.04 1.77
C ALA A 401 -14.96 3.07 2.84
N LEU A 402 -14.89 2.60 4.10
CA LEU A 402 -14.43 3.38 5.24
C LEU A 402 -13.26 2.65 5.87
N THR A 403 -12.12 3.33 6.04
CA THR A 403 -10.91 2.74 6.61
C THR A 403 -10.58 3.33 7.97
N LEU A 404 -9.96 2.52 8.84
CA LEU A 404 -9.38 2.94 10.12
C LEU A 404 -8.00 2.32 10.25
N LYS A 405 -6.97 3.18 10.31
CA LYS A 405 -5.57 2.74 10.41
C LYS A 405 -5.12 2.73 11.87
N ALA A 406 -4.69 1.56 12.32
CA ALA A 406 -4.12 1.32 13.65
C ALA A 406 -2.87 0.44 13.57
N THR A 407 -2.06 0.60 12.53
CA THR A 407 -0.87 -0.19 12.25
C THR A 407 0.34 0.23 13.08
N SER A 408 1.44 -0.51 12.98
CA SER A 408 2.79 -0.03 13.29
C SER A 408 3.13 1.24 12.48
N HIS A 409 4.36 1.77 12.62
CA HIS A 409 4.71 3.03 11.92
C HIS A 409 4.80 2.86 10.39
N GLY A 410 5.13 1.67 9.87
CA GLY A 410 5.31 1.47 8.42
C GLY A 410 6.75 1.71 7.94
N LEU A 411 7.73 1.43 8.79
CA LEU A 411 9.16 1.61 8.52
C LEU A 411 9.51 3.05 8.11
N SER A 412 10.38 3.22 7.11
CA SER A 412 10.81 4.54 6.63
C SER A 412 9.72 5.30 5.84
N HIS A 413 8.69 4.60 5.42
CA HIS A 413 7.57 5.18 4.65
C HIS A 413 6.38 5.57 5.51
N GLY A 414 6.41 5.26 6.81
CA GLY A 414 5.33 5.54 7.73
C GLY A 414 5.10 7.02 8.01
N HIS A 415 3.87 7.34 8.42
CA HIS A 415 3.41 8.64 8.81
C HIS A 415 3.02 8.68 10.29
N PHE A 416 2.89 9.89 10.85
CA PHE A 416 2.43 10.12 12.21
C PHE A 416 0.89 10.26 12.23
N ASP A 417 0.20 9.16 11.92
CA ASP A 417 -1.21 9.13 11.53
C ASP A 417 -2.04 8.09 12.32
N LYS A 418 -1.70 7.86 13.59
CA LYS A 418 -2.43 6.90 14.43
C LYS A 418 -3.92 7.22 14.47
N LEU A 419 -4.75 6.20 14.27
CA LEU A 419 -6.22 6.28 14.24
C LEU A 419 -6.79 7.17 13.12
N THR A 420 -6.04 7.42 12.03
CA THR A 420 -6.60 8.12 10.87
C THR A 420 -7.69 7.29 10.19
N MET A 421 -8.66 7.98 9.61
CA MET A 421 -9.67 7.39 8.74
C MET A 421 -9.58 7.97 7.33
N ALA A 422 -10.07 7.19 6.34
CA ALA A 422 -10.39 7.70 5.02
C ALA A 422 -11.75 7.14 4.57
N TYR A 423 -12.50 7.93 3.81
CA TYR A 423 -13.82 7.55 3.29
C TYR A 423 -13.84 7.67 1.78
N TYR A 424 -14.36 6.64 1.14
CA TYR A 424 -14.50 6.50 -0.30
C TYR A 424 -15.98 6.23 -0.62
N ASP A 425 -16.52 6.94 -1.57
CA ASP A 425 -17.92 6.76 -2.02
C ASP A 425 -18.07 7.20 -3.48
N ASN A 426 -19.03 6.60 -4.19
CA ASN A 426 -19.40 6.98 -5.54
C ASN A 426 -18.20 7.08 -6.52
N GLY A 427 -17.27 6.14 -6.40
CA GLY A 427 -16.06 6.09 -7.24
C GLY A 427 -14.98 7.13 -6.89
N ASN A 428 -15.08 7.81 -5.74
CA ASN A 428 -14.18 8.89 -5.36
C ASN A 428 -13.69 8.73 -3.92
N GLU A 429 -12.53 9.33 -3.65
CA GLU A 429 -12.03 9.54 -2.29
C GLU A 429 -12.67 10.82 -1.74
N ILE A 430 -13.51 10.70 -0.71
CA ILE A 430 -14.31 11.80 -0.15
C ILE A 430 -13.59 12.47 1.00
N LEU A 431 -13.15 11.67 1.99
CA LEU A 431 -12.28 12.13 3.06
C LEU A 431 -10.90 11.48 2.86
N PRO A 432 -9.97 12.20 2.23
CA PRO A 432 -8.70 11.63 1.77
C PRO A 432 -7.69 11.46 2.89
N ASP A 433 -6.73 10.55 2.65
CA ASP A 433 -5.39 10.62 3.23
C ASP A 433 -4.44 11.25 2.19
N TYR A 434 -3.54 12.12 2.62
CA TYR A 434 -2.65 12.83 1.69
C TYR A 434 -1.71 11.88 0.94
N GLY A 435 -1.25 10.81 1.58
CA GLY A 435 -0.19 9.97 1.02
C GLY A 435 1.15 10.72 0.95
N ALA A 436 1.90 10.56 -0.15
CA ALA A 436 3.21 11.16 -0.30
C ALA A 436 3.20 12.52 -1.00
N SER A 437 4.10 13.42 -0.59
CA SER A 437 4.43 14.62 -1.34
C SER A 437 5.55 14.35 -2.33
N ARG A 438 5.27 14.61 -3.60
CA ARG A 438 6.16 14.45 -4.75
C ARG A 438 6.22 15.74 -5.55
N PHE A 439 7.19 15.85 -6.46
CA PHE A 439 7.22 16.96 -7.41
C PHE A 439 5.96 16.94 -8.29
N LEU A 440 5.25 18.06 -8.32
CA LEU A 440 4.11 18.27 -9.21
C LEU A 440 4.51 18.93 -10.53
N ASN A 441 5.56 19.74 -10.51
CA ASN A 441 6.03 20.54 -11.65
C ASN A 441 7.41 20.16 -12.16
N ILE A 442 8.25 19.57 -11.30
CA ILE A 442 9.63 19.19 -11.62
C ILE A 442 9.86 17.76 -11.16
N GLU A 443 10.36 16.90 -12.05
CA GLU A 443 10.75 15.55 -11.71
C GLU A 443 12.28 15.44 -11.63
N ALA A 444 12.81 15.32 -10.41
CA ALA A 444 14.24 15.12 -10.17
C ALA A 444 14.49 13.84 -9.39
N LYS A 445 14.24 12.69 -10.02
CA LYS A 445 14.31 11.37 -9.38
C LYS A 445 15.65 11.04 -8.77
N TYR A 446 16.74 11.41 -9.43
CA TYR A 446 18.11 11.16 -8.96
C TYR A 446 18.52 12.00 -7.75
N LYS A 447 17.79 13.06 -7.43
CA LYS A 447 18.01 13.91 -6.24
C LYS A 447 17.09 13.56 -5.06
N GLY A 448 16.27 12.58 -5.20
CA GLY A 448 15.30 12.14 -4.20
C GLY A 448 13.89 12.02 -4.80
N HIS A 449 13.15 11.04 -4.32
CA HIS A 449 11.80 10.78 -4.83
C HIS A 449 10.76 11.69 -4.20
N TYR A 450 11.06 12.17 -2.98
CA TYR A 450 10.15 12.95 -2.17
C TYR A 450 10.67 14.35 -2.03
N THR A 451 9.75 15.32 -2.09
CA THR A 451 10.07 16.70 -1.79
C THR A 451 10.31 16.87 -0.28
N ARG A 452 10.87 18.01 0.12
CA ARG A 452 11.02 18.36 1.54
C ARG A 452 9.68 18.40 2.26
N GLU A 453 8.61 18.75 1.53
CA GLU A 453 7.23 18.85 2.02
C GLU A 453 6.68 17.46 2.39
N ASN A 454 7.26 16.36 1.92
CA ASN A 454 6.93 15.03 2.40
C ASN A 454 7.23 14.86 3.90
N GLN A 455 8.36 15.40 4.36
CA GLN A 455 8.72 15.37 5.77
C GLN A 455 8.02 16.48 6.57
N SER A 456 7.94 17.69 6.04
CA SER A 456 7.44 18.84 6.77
C SER A 456 5.90 18.97 6.76
N PHE A 457 5.20 18.21 5.90
CA PHE A 457 3.74 18.18 5.84
C PHE A 457 3.17 16.77 5.74
N ALA A 458 3.39 16.02 4.64
CA ALA A 458 2.66 14.80 4.35
C ALA A 458 2.76 13.73 5.47
N LYS A 459 3.90 13.65 6.15
CA LYS A 459 4.11 12.73 7.28
C LYS A 459 3.59 13.27 8.62
N GLN A 460 3.24 14.54 8.69
CA GLN A 460 2.83 15.18 9.94
C GLN A 460 1.37 14.88 10.28
N THR A 461 1.04 14.78 11.56
CA THR A 461 -0.30 14.37 12.02
C THR A 461 -1.42 15.27 11.49
N ILE A 462 -1.16 16.57 11.32
CA ILE A 462 -2.15 17.51 10.80
C ILE A 462 -2.58 17.23 9.34
N ALA A 463 -1.78 16.47 8.58
CA ALA A 463 -2.10 16.07 7.22
C ALA A 463 -3.11 14.90 7.14
N HIS A 464 -3.58 14.39 8.27
CA HIS A 464 -4.41 13.19 8.37
C HIS A 464 -5.70 13.45 9.14
N ASN A 465 -6.74 12.67 8.86
CA ASN A 465 -8.04 12.75 9.56
C ASN A 465 -7.95 12.09 10.95
N THR A 466 -7.15 12.66 11.85
CA THR A 466 -6.93 12.16 13.20
C THR A 466 -6.67 13.28 14.19
N LEU A 467 -6.49 12.96 15.48
CA LEU A 467 -6.31 13.94 16.55
C LEU A 467 -4.88 14.50 16.57
N VAL A 468 -4.77 15.82 16.63
CA VAL A 468 -3.52 16.53 16.94
C VAL A 468 -3.64 17.16 18.33
N VAL A 469 -2.60 17.02 19.16
CA VAL A 469 -2.56 17.62 20.51
C VAL A 469 -1.47 18.68 20.55
N ASP A 470 -1.83 19.86 21.07
CA ASP A 470 -0.93 21.01 21.29
C ASP A 470 -0.10 21.38 20.03
N GLU A 471 -0.73 21.28 18.85
CA GLU A 471 -0.12 21.56 17.54
C GLU A 471 1.19 20.75 17.27
N THR A 472 1.28 19.54 17.85
CA THR A 472 2.46 18.68 17.76
C THR A 472 2.10 17.35 17.13
N SER A 473 2.95 16.85 16.27
CA SER A 473 2.76 15.53 15.65
C SER A 473 2.91 14.38 16.65
N HIS A 474 2.24 13.26 16.38
CA HIS A 474 2.40 12.01 17.13
C HIS A 474 3.87 11.70 17.35
N PHE A 475 4.24 11.24 18.54
CA PHE A 475 5.62 10.92 18.92
C PHE A 475 6.61 12.10 18.73
N ALA A 476 6.10 13.35 18.78
CA ALA A 476 6.87 14.57 18.46
C ALA A 476 7.62 14.50 17.12
N GLY A 477 7.08 13.78 16.14
CA GLY A 477 7.70 13.61 14.81
C GLY A 477 8.96 12.70 14.80
N ASP A 478 9.20 11.93 15.86
CA ASP A 478 10.38 11.03 15.94
C ASP A 478 10.04 9.62 15.43
N ILE A 479 10.58 9.28 14.25
CA ILE A 479 10.44 7.96 13.62
C ILE A 479 10.99 6.84 14.50
N LYS A 480 12.09 7.07 15.23
CA LYS A 480 12.69 6.03 16.07
C LYS A 480 11.82 5.68 17.26
N VAL A 481 11.11 6.67 17.79
CA VAL A 481 10.12 6.47 18.86
C VAL A 481 8.89 5.78 18.28
N SER A 482 8.30 6.34 17.23
CA SER A 482 7.09 5.81 16.58
C SER A 482 7.23 4.36 16.11
N SER A 483 8.42 3.97 15.62
CA SER A 483 8.69 2.59 15.16
C SER A 483 8.70 1.53 16.26
N ARG A 484 8.56 1.92 17.54
CA ARG A 484 8.48 1.00 18.68
C ARG A 484 7.04 0.70 19.10
N TYR A 485 6.09 1.40 18.53
CA TYR A 485 4.69 1.37 18.96
C TYR A 485 3.75 1.19 17.78
N HIS A 486 2.63 0.56 18.08
CA HIS A 486 1.46 0.44 17.22
C HIS A 486 0.22 0.88 17.97
N SER A 487 -0.85 1.15 17.27
CA SER A 487 -2.19 1.24 17.84
C SER A 487 -2.86 -0.13 17.74
N ASP A 488 -4.00 -0.31 18.40
CA ASP A 488 -4.71 -1.57 18.42
C ASP A 488 -6.13 -1.44 17.88
N ILE A 489 -6.55 -2.37 17.01
CA ILE A 489 -7.97 -2.59 16.73
C ILE A 489 -8.53 -3.39 17.90
N ILE A 490 -9.26 -2.75 18.79
CA ILE A 490 -9.75 -3.37 20.04
C ILE A 490 -11.14 -4.00 19.91
N TYR A 491 -11.88 -3.66 18.86
CA TYR A 491 -13.18 -4.24 18.57
C TYR A 491 -13.57 -4.01 17.11
N HIS A 492 -14.26 -4.96 16.53
CA HIS A 492 -14.97 -4.80 15.27
C HIS A 492 -16.16 -5.76 15.21
N ASP A 493 -17.23 -5.32 14.55
CA ASP A 493 -18.35 -6.16 14.16
C ASP A 493 -18.82 -5.75 12.77
N PHE A 494 -18.71 -6.70 11.83
CA PHE A 494 -19.07 -6.51 10.43
C PHE A 494 -20.27 -7.38 10.03
N ASN A 495 -20.87 -8.10 10.99
CA ASN A 495 -21.96 -9.04 10.74
C ASN A 495 -23.35 -8.42 10.99
N GLY A 496 -23.42 -7.20 11.54
CA GLY A 496 -24.67 -6.51 11.80
C GLY A 496 -25.37 -6.10 10.49
N GLY A 497 -26.62 -6.49 10.31
CA GLY A 497 -27.39 -6.18 9.08
C GLY A 497 -27.65 -4.68 8.88
N GLN A 498 -27.77 -3.92 9.97
CA GLN A 498 -28.09 -2.48 9.94
C GLN A 498 -26.86 -1.61 10.23
N PHE A 499 -25.84 -2.12 10.87
CA PHE A 499 -24.63 -1.37 11.12
C PHE A 499 -23.39 -2.27 11.15
N GLN A 500 -22.26 -1.68 10.81
CA GLN A 500 -20.93 -2.23 10.99
C GLN A 500 -20.11 -1.26 11.82
N VAL A 501 -19.21 -1.77 12.64
CA VAL A 501 -18.42 -0.93 13.55
C VAL A 501 -16.98 -1.40 13.65
N MET A 502 -16.06 -0.45 13.81
CA MET A 502 -14.65 -0.69 14.10
C MET A 502 -14.16 0.32 15.14
N VAL A 503 -13.37 -0.18 16.10
CA VAL A 503 -12.85 0.60 17.21
C VAL A 503 -11.36 0.39 17.35
N ALA A 504 -10.62 1.47 17.38
CA ALA A 504 -9.17 1.45 17.62
C ALA A 504 -8.77 2.35 18.79
N LYS A 505 -7.63 2.04 19.38
CA LYS A 505 -7.06 2.72 20.54
C LYS A 505 -5.57 2.94 20.37
N ASP A 506 -5.07 4.08 20.84
CA ASP A 506 -3.65 4.39 21.01
C ASP A 506 -3.39 5.05 22.36
N THR A 507 -2.29 4.65 23.02
CA THR A 507 -1.85 5.19 24.30
C THR A 507 -0.42 5.70 24.29
N ASN A 508 0.20 5.71 23.12
CA ASN A 508 1.63 5.96 22.96
C ASN A 508 1.93 7.20 22.10
N ALA A 509 1.00 7.60 21.23
CA ALA A 509 1.21 8.70 20.29
C ALA A 509 1.50 10.04 20.98
N TYR A 510 0.87 10.27 22.15
CA TYR A 510 1.13 11.41 23.01
C TYR A 510 1.33 10.95 24.45
N PRO A 511 2.38 11.41 25.15
CA PRO A 511 2.62 11.04 26.53
C PRO A 511 1.46 11.46 27.45
N GLY A 512 0.89 10.48 28.18
CA GLY A 512 -0.20 10.71 29.14
C GLY A 512 -1.58 10.94 28.50
N ILE A 513 -1.73 10.67 27.22
CA ILE A 513 -3.02 10.80 26.52
C ILE A 513 -3.43 9.46 25.91
N GLU A 514 -4.63 9.02 26.22
CA GLU A 514 -5.29 7.91 25.54
C GLU A 514 -6.18 8.46 24.44
N MET A 515 -5.99 7.97 23.21
CA MET A 515 -6.87 8.21 22.09
C MET A 515 -7.67 6.96 21.79
N LYS A 516 -8.97 7.11 21.49
CA LYS A 516 -9.83 6.02 21.05
C LYS A 516 -10.77 6.53 19.96
N ARG A 517 -10.90 5.76 18.89
CA ARG A 517 -11.82 6.09 17.79
C ARG A 517 -12.77 4.95 17.51
N THR A 518 -14.05 5.29 17.42
CA THR A 518 -15.12 4.39 16.98
C THR A 518 -15.72 4.93 15.70
N LEU A 519 -15.72 4.10 14.65
CA LEU A 519 -16.40 4.39 13.40
C LEU A 519 -17.54 3.39 13.23
N ALA A 520 -18.76 3.90 13.13
CA ALA A 520 -19.95 3.09 12.85
C ALA A 520 -20.54 3.50 11.48
N TYR A 521 -20.72 2.52 10.62
CA TYR A 521 -21.36 2.65 9.30
C TYR A 521 -22.78 2.08 9.42
N VAL A 522 -23.79 2.95 9.29
CA VAL A 522 -25.16 2.65 9.70
C VAL A 522 -26.10 2.83 8.51
N THR A 523 -26.82 1.79 8.15
CA THR A 523 -27.94 1.86 7.18
C THR A 523 -29.23 2.15 7.94
N THR A 524 -29.93 3.22 7.56
CA THR A 524 -31.17 3.64 8.20
C THR A 524 -32.34 3.54 7.22
N PRO A 525 -33.58 3.36 7.70
CA PRO A 525 -34.74 3.33 6.82
C PRO A 525 -35.21 4.73 6.36
N PHE A 526 -34.61 5.81 6.88
CA PHE A 526 -35.05 7.19 6.64
C PHE A 526 -33.98 8.05 5.92
N LEU A 527 -32.79 7.52 5.66
CA LEU A 527 -31.76 8.13 4.82
C LEU A 527 -31.59 7.31 3.55
N GLN A 528 -31.34 8.00 2.45
CA GLN A 528 -31.08 7.35 1.15
C GLN A 528 -29.75 6.57 1.13
N PHE A 529 -28.75 7.10 1.80
CA PHE A 529 -27.40 6.53 1.87
C PHE A 529 -27.03 6.16 3.31
N PRO A 530 -26.10 5.23 3.51
CA PRO A 530 -25.59 4.93 4.83
C PRO A 530 -24.93 6.13 5.51
N LEU A 531 -25.08 6.17 6.81
CA LEU A 531 -24.54 7.19 7.70
C LEU A 531 -23.24 6.72 8.32
N ILE A 532 -22.25 7.60 8.46
CA ILE A 532 -21.07 7.36 9.28
C ILE A 532 -21.19 8.14 10.57
N LEU A 533 -21.13 7.44 11.70
CA LEU A 533 -20.92 8.06 13.01
C LEU A 533 -19.47 7.86 13.42
N ASP A 534 -18.75 8.94 13.64
CA ASP A 534 -17.36 8.96 14.08
C ASP A 534 -17.28 9.56 15.48
N VAL A 535 -16.75 8.78 16.41
CA VAL A 535 -16.53 9.16 17.79
C VAL A 535 -15.06 9.06 18.12
N LEU A 536 -14.37 10.22 18.19
CA LEU A 536 -12.95 10.33 18.49
C LEU A 536 -12.78 10.91 19.90
N GLN A 537 -12.23 10.10 20.80
CA GLN A 537 -12.07 10.43 22.21
C GLN A 537 -10.61 10.67 22.56
N ALA A 538 -10.36 11.70 23.37
CA ALA A 538 -9.10 11.97 24.04
C ALA A 538 -9.29 11.99 25.54
N ASN A 539 -8.48 11.25 26.29
CA ASN A 539 -8.47 11.24 27.75
C ASN A 539 -7.07 11.56 28.26
N ALA A 540 -6.94 12.57 29.10
CA ALA A 540 -5.65 13.04 29.62
C ALA A 540 -5.76 13.47 31.09
N ASP A 541 -4.63 13.54 31.81
CA ASP A 541 -4.56 13.98 33.19
C ASP A 541 -4.52 15.50 33.36
N LYS A 542 -4.13 16.23 32.33
CA LYS A 542 -4.03 17.68 32.28
C LYS A 542 -4.75 18.27 31.08
N GLU A 543 -4.93 19.58 31.09
CA GLU A 543 -5.58 20.29 29.99
C GLU A 543 -4.65 20.43 28.78
N HIS A 544 -5.24 20.25 27.60
CA HIS A 544 -4.59 20.35 26.30
C HIS A 544 -5.45 21.14 25.31
N GLN A 545 -4.84 21.54 24.21
CA GLN A 545 -5.54 21.90 22.98
C GLN A 545 -5.65 20.66 22.09
N TYR A 546 -6.86 20.39 21.63
CA TYR A 546 -7.15 19.31 20.70
C TYR A 546 -7.58 19.87 19.36
N ASP A 547 -6.91 19.47 18.28
CA ASP A 547 -7.27 19.78 16.91
C ASP A 547 -7.71 18.51 16.20
N TYR A 548 -8.90 18.55 15.60
CA TYR A 548 -9.38 17.49 14.75
C TYR A 548 -9.55 18.02 13.32
N PRO A 549 -8.56 17.83 12.43
CA PRO A 549 -8.67 18.14 11.01
C PRO A 549 -9.51 17.08 10.30
N ILE A 550 -10.40 17.52 9.44
CA ILE A 550 -11.17 16.67 8.52
C ILE A 550 -10.86 17.17 7.10
N TRP A 551 -9.99 16.46 6.43
CA TRP A 551 -9.66 16.70 5.02
C TRP A 551 -10.82 16.21 4.15
N TYR A 552 -11.19 16.96 3.13
CA TYR A 552 -12.27 16.60 2.23
C TYR A 552 -11.95 16.97 0.79
N ASN A 553 -12.40 16.15 -0.13
CA ASN A 553 -12.32 16.39 -1.57
C ASN A 553 -13.69 16.87 -2.06
N GLY A 554 -13.75 18.06 -2.62
CA GLY A 554 -14.98 18.62 -3.16
C GLY A 554 -15.02 20.13 -3.09
N HIS A 555 -16.12 20.68 -3.62
CA HIS A 555 -16.37 22.12 -3.59
C HIS A 555 -17.21 22.49 -2.37
N PHE A 556 -16.73 23.46 -1.63
CA PHE A 556 -17.45 24.05 -0.50
C PHE A 556 -18.83 24.55 -0.94
N VAL A 557 -19.87 24.21 -0.17
CA VAL A 557 -21.25 24.67 -0.37
C VAL A 557 -21.68 25.62 0.72
N SER A 558 -21.65 25.18 1.99
CA SER A 558 -22.15 26.00 3.09
C SER A 558 -21.59 25.60 4.47
N LEU A 559 -21.67 26.53 5.41
CA LEU A 559 -21.55 26.33 6.85
C LEU A 559 -22.86 26.75 7.52
N ASN A 560 -23.26 26.06 8.59
CA ASN A 560 -24.48 26.41 9.35
C ASN A 560 -24.23 27.43 10.49
N PHE A 561 -23.05 28.04 10.53
CA PHE A 561 -22.66 29.01 11.55
C PHE A 561 -22.01 30.26 10.93
N PRO A 562 -22.01 31.42 11.64
CA PRO A 562 -21.33 32.61 11.14
C PRO A 562 -19.80 32.46 11.18
N TYR A 563 -19.13 32.96 10.15
CA TYR A 563 -17.69 32.91 10.04
C TYR A 563 -17.09 34.22 9.47
N ALA A 564 -15.87 34.49 9.84
CA ALA A 564 -15.04 35.54 9.25
C ALA A 564 -14.11 34.95 8.20
N LYS A 565 -13.80 35.74 7.17
CA LYS A 565 -12.83 35.37 6.11
C LYS A 565 -11.57 36.19 6.23
N ALA A 566 -10.44 35.62 5.85
CA ALA A 566 -9.23 36.37 5.59
C ALA A 566 -9.42 37.22 4.31
N THR A 567 -9.41 38.54 4.42
CA THR A 567 -9.71 39.45 3.29
C THR A 567 -8.51 40.27 2.84
N ASN A 568 -7.56 40.55 3.73
CA ASN A 568 -6.42 41.39 3.42
C ASN A 568 -5.11 40.61 3.28
N GLU A 569 -4.94 39.58 4.10
CA GLU A 569 -3.73 38.74 4.14
C GLU A 569 -4.11 37.34 4.57
N LEU A 570 -3.56 36.35 3.86
CA LEU A 570 -3.60 34.95 4.32
C LEU A 570 -2.45 34.71 5.28
N LYS A 571 -2.75 34.20 6.46
CA LYS A 571 -1.76 33.79 7.45
C LYS A 571 -1.73 32.28 7.57
N THR A 572 -0.55 31.76 7.89
CA THR A 572 -0.43 30.34 8.22
C THR A 572 -1.10 30.03 9.55
N LEU A 573 -1.62 28.82 9.67
CA LEU A 573 -2.27 28.35 10.91
C LEU A 573 -1.26 28.24 12.07
N GLY A 574 -0.01 27.89 11.75
CA GLY A 574 1.08 27.76 12.70
C GLY A 574 2.45 27.80 12.04
N THR A 575 3.48 27.36 12.75
CA THR A 575 4.89 27.56 12.32
C THR A 575 5.68 26.28 12.15
N LYS A 576 5.18 25.11 12.60
CA LYS A 576 5.87 23.81 12.59
C LYS A 576 4.88 22.66 12.50
N ASP A 577 5.36 21.42 12.43
CA ASP A 577 4.60 20.17 12.47
C ASP A 577 3.46 20.11 11.43
N GLY A 578 3.69 20.69 10.24
CA GLY A 578 2.74 20.75 9.14
C GLY A 578 1.85 21.99 9.12
N TYR A 579 1.65 22.65 10.25
CA TYR A 579 0.79 23.85 10.38
C TYR A 579 1.31 25.03 9.57
N GLN A 580 2.61 25.13 9.34
CA GLN A 580 3.24 26.17 8.50
C GLN A 580 2.82 26.10 7.03
N HIS A 581 2.29 24.95 6.58
CA HIS A 581 1.85 24.76 5.19
C HIS A 581 0.36 25.05 4.97
N LEU A 582 -0.38 25.40 6.06
CA LEU A 582 -1.82 25.59 6.04
C LEU A 582 -2.19 27.08 6.07
N TRP A 583 -2.81 27.56 5.01
CA TRP A 583 -3.46 28.86 5.00
C TRP A 583 -4.75 28.82 5.83
N LEU A 584 -4.93 29.78 6.75
CA LEU A 584 -6.19 30.00 7.45
C LEU A 584 -7.07 30.92 6.59
N GLU A 585 -8.05 30.34 5.92
CA GLU A 585 -8.93 31.09 5.00
C GLU A 585 -10.16 31.69 5.69
N ALA A 586 -10.75 30.92 6.62
CA ALA A 586 -11.89 31.40 7.39
C ALA A 586 -11.93 30.74 8.78
N TRP A 587 -12.62 31.38 9.72
CA TRP A 587 -12.80 30.87 11.07
C TRP A 587 -14.12 31.35 11.68
N GLY A 588 -14.66 30.56 12.60
CA GLY A 588 -15.90 30.89 13.28
C GLY A 588 -16.13 30.08 14.55
N GLN A 589 -17.20 30.43 15.24
CA GLN A 589 -17.75 29.74 16.41
C GLN A 589 -19.26 29.69 16.28
N ASN A 590 -19.87 28.58 16.64
CA ASN A 590 -21.30 28.45 16.67
C ASN A 590 -21.82 28.76 18.08
N LYS A 591 -22.30 30.01 18.29
CA LYS A 591 -22.83 30.46 19.57
C LYS A 591 -24.32 30.20 19.76
N SER A 592 -25.01 29.80 18.70
CA SER A 592 -26.45 29.63 18.67
C SER A 592 -26.95 28.18 18.65
N ARG A 593 -26.08 27.24 18.28
CA ARG A 593 -26.41 25.81 18.18
C ARG A 593 -25.26 24.98 18.74
N ASN A 594 -25.60 23.78 19.19
CA ASN A 594 -24.61 22.80 19.69
C ASN A 594 -24.12 21.85 18.60
N THR A 595 -24.48 22.11 17.35
CA THR A 595 -24.02 21.32 16.19
C THR A 595 -23.59 22.26 15.09
N SER A 596 -22.36 22.10 14.65
CA SER A 596 -21.79 22.82 13.52
C SER A 596 -21.64 21.90 12.35
N SER A 597 -21.92 22.40 11.13
CA SER A 597 -21.82 21.58 9.93
C SER A 597 -21.17 22.31 8.77
N LEU A 598 -20.45 21.50 7.99
CA LEU A 598 -19.88 21.81 6.68
C LEU A 598 -20.58 20.94 5.65
N THR A 599 -21.10 21.56 4.58
CA THR A 599 -21.59 20.87 3.39
C THR A 599 -20.66 21.16 2.21
N PHE A 600 -20.31 20.11 1.48
CA PHE A 600 -19.56 20.18 0.23
C PHE A 600 -20.16 19.23 -0.82
N VAL A 601 -19.84 19.45 -2.08
CA VAL A 601 -20.23 18.58 -3.19
C VAL A 601 -18.99 17.99 -3.82
N ASN A 602 -19.02 16.68 -4.04
CA ASN A 602 -18.01 15.96 -4.82
C ASN A 602 -18.70 15.34 -6.03
N LYS A 603 -18.35 15.81 -7.21
CA LYS A 603 -19.03 15.49 -8.47
C LYS A 603 -20.54 15.74 -8.37
N ASP A 604 -21.31 14.70 -8.26
CA ASP A 604 -22.78 14.70 -8.29
C ASP A 604 -23.45 14.47 -6.93
N ARG A 605 -22.68 14.27 -5.84
CA ARG A 605 -23.22 14.03 -4.49
C ARG A 605 -22.81 15.09 -3.48
N PHE A 606 -23.74 15.40 -2.59
CA PHE A 606 -23.50 16.26 -1.45
C PHE A 606 -23.11 15.44 -0.22
N TYR A 607 -22.20 15.99 0.55
CA TYR A 607 -21.72 15.42 1.81
C TYR A 607 -21.80 16.49 2.88
N THR A 608 -22.38 16.15 4.03
CA THR A 608 -22.41 17.05 5.19
C THR A 608 -21.76 16.39 6.38
N ILE A 609 -20.76 17.09 6.92
CA ILE A 609 -20.11 16.75 8.17
C ILE A 609 -20.75 17.59 9.26
N SER A 610 -21.51 16.96 10.16
CA SER A 610 -22.14 17.60 11.31
C SER A 610 -21.46 17.12 12.59
N ILE A 611 -20.98 18.05 13.42
CA ILE A 611 -20.22 17.74 14.62
C ILE A 611 -20.82 18.42 15.86
N ALA A 612 -20.82 17.72 16.98
CA ALA A 612 -21.19 18.28 18.28
C ALA A 612 -20.18 19.35 18.69
N THR A 613 -20.66 20.56 18.96
CA THR A 613 -19.82 21.72 19.32
C THR A 613 -20.37 22.45 20.55
N THR A 614 -19.53 23.25 21.15
CA THR A 614 -19.90 24.21 22.22
C THR A 614 -19.68 25.64 21.72
N PRO A 615 -20.19 26.67 22.40
CA PRO A 615 -19.89 28.06 22.03
C PRO A 615 -18.40 28.43 22.05
N GLN A 616 -17.54 27.60 22.67
CA GLN A 616 -16.09 27.78 22.74
C GLN A 616 -15.33 27.04 21.64
N THR A 617 -15.97 26.09 20.98
CA THR A 617 -15.36 25.33 19.87
C THR A 617 -14.98 26.29 18.74
N GLU A 618 -13.71 26.30 18.36
CA GLU A 618 -13.21 27.07 17.21
C GLU A 618 -13.25 26.19 15.95
N MET A 619 -13.83 26.69 14.89
CA MET A 619 -13.84 26.02 13.58
C MET A 619 -13.04 26.83 12.58
N LYS A 620 -12.24 26.17 11.79
CA LYS A 620 -11.32 26.80 10.83
C LYS A 620 -11.43 26.11 9.47
N MET A 621 -11.46 26.92 8.42
CA MET A 621 -11.33 26.47 7.03
C MET A 621 -9.89 26.68 6.61
N LEU A 622 -9.26 25.62 6.16
CA LEU A 622 -7.84 25.57 5.84
C LEU A 622 -7.64 25.20 4.39
N ARG A 623 -6.59 25.75 3.80
CA ARG A 623 -6.10 25.33 2.48
C ARG A 623 -4.59 25.07 2.54
N LEU A 624 -4.18 23.95 1.98
CA LEU A 624 -2.79 23.57 1.86
C LEU A 624 -2.08 24.39 0.77
N GLY A 625 -0.79 24.65 0.94
CA GLY A 625 0.06 25.31 -0.06
C GLY A 625 0.85 26.52 0.45
N ALA A 626 0.79 26.83 1.76
CA ALA A 626 1.66 27.84 2.36
C ALA A 626 3.12 27.35 2.43
N ASN A 627 4.07 28.27 2.30
CA ASN A 627 5.51 27.98 2.38
C ASN A 627 5.97 26.82 1.46
N ASP A 628 5.39 26.79 0.27
CA ASP A 628 5.69 25.85 -0.79
C ASP A 628 6.10 26.59 -2.08
N PRO A 629 7.32 27.15 -2.13
CA PRO A 629 7.77 28.00 -3.25
C PRO A 629 7.89 27.23 -4.59
N ASP A 630 8.00 25.91 -4.52
CA ASP A 630 8.16 25.07 -5.71
C ASP A 630 6.82 24.46 -6.16
N PHE A 631 5.70 24.79 -5.50
CA PHE A 631 4.36 24.27 -5.79
C PHE A 631 4.28 22.73 -5.82
N ASN A 632 4.85 22.10 -4.81
CA ASN A 632 4.89 20.65 -4.68
C ASN A 632 3.69 20.05 -3.91
N LEU A 633 2.98 20.89 -3.15
CA LEU A 633 1.82 20.46 -2.37
C LEU A 633 0.53 20.57 -3.20
N ARG A 634 -0.31 19.54 -3.12
CA ARG A 634 -1.65 19.58 -3.70
C ARG A 634 -2.50 20.59 -2.91
N ASN A 635 -3.30 21.36 -3.62
CA ASN A 635 -4.09 22.43 -3.05
C ASN A 635 -5.39 21.91 -2.42
N GLU A 636 -5.26 21.08 -1.38
CA GLU A 636 -6.35 20.44 -0.67
C GLU A 636 -6.92 21.30 0.45
N THR A 637 -8.15 21.02 0.87
CA THR A 637 -8.86 21.77 1.89
C THR A 637 -9.19 20.90 3.10
N ALA A 638 -9.20 21.53 4.28
CA ALA A 638 -9.61 20.87 5.51
C ALA A 638 -10.54 21.75 6.33
N PHE A 639 -11.44 21.09 7.04
CA PHE A 639 -12.27 21.65 8.11
C PHE A 639 -11.67 21.22 9.45
N LEU A 640 -11.10 22.15 10.20
CA LEU A 640 -10.47 21.88 11.47
C LEU A 640 -11.35 22.34 12.63
N ILE A 641 -11.56 21.45 13.57
CA ILE A 641 -12.28 21.66 14.82
C ILE A 641 -11.25 21.74 15.95
N ARG A 642 -11.26 22.83 16.71
CA ARG A 642 -10.30 23.08 17.80
C ARG A 642 -11.03 23.26 19.13
N GLU A 643 -10.63 22.46 20.10
CA GLU A 643 -11.01 22.58 21.49
C GLU A 643 -9.79 22.96 22.33
N LYS A 644 -9.97 23.94 23.24
CA LYS A 644 -8.89 24.43 24.12
C LYS A 644 -9.19 24.15 25.59
N ALA A 645 -8.14 23.96 26.38
CA ALA A 645 -8.20 23.76 27.83
C ALA A 645 -9.16 22.61 28.22
N ARG A 646 -8.96 21.44 27.53
CA ARG A 646 -9.73 20.22 27.84
C ARG A 646 -8.80 19.13 28.38
N LYS A 647 -9.19 18.47 29.46
CA LYS A 647 -8.56 17.21 29.90
C LYS A 647 -9.07 16.06 29.04
N ASN A 648 -10.39 15.88 29.08
CA ASN A 648 -11.08 14.87 28.29
C ASN A 648 -11.97 15.57 27.26
N HIS A 649 -12.01 15.02 26.05
CA HIS A 649 -12.92 15.52 25.05
C HIS A 649 -13.35 14.38 24.10
N THR A 650 -14.62 14.41 23.69
CA THR A 650 -15.22 13.51 22.74
C THR A 650 -15.71 14.30 21.53
N PHE A 651 -15.03 14.18 20.40
CA PHE A 651 -15.53 14.64 19.12
C PHE A 651 -16.56 13.62 18.63
N ALA A 652 -17.79 14.05 18.46
CA ALA A 652 -18.89 13.25 17.93
C ALA A 652 -19.36 13.84 16.61
N THR A 653 -19.23 13.08 15.55
CA THR A 653 -19.46 13.53 14.17
C THR A 653 -20.44 12.60 13.47
N SER A 654 -21.36 13.17 12.70
CA SER A 654 -22.22 12.50 11.72
C SER A 654 -21.80 12.95 10.33
N ILE A 655 -21.47 12.00 9.46
CA ILE A 655 -21.12 12.25 8.06
C ILE A 655 -22.26 11.67 7.22
N GLU A 656 -23.04 12.54 6.61
CA GLU A 656 -24.20 12.21 5.79
C GLU A 656 -23.89 12.42 4.32
N THR A 657 -24.07 11.37 3.52
CA THR A 657 -24.15 11.45 2.06
C THR A 657 -25.60 11.75 1.69
N HIS A 658 -25.87 12.76 0.87
CA HIS A 658 -27.23 13.15 0.51
C HIS A 658 -27.29 13.89 -0.83
N GLY A 659 -28.47 13.99 -1.37
CA GLY A 659 -28.79 14.79 -2.53
C GLY A 659 -28.01 14.42 -3.80
N GLU A 660 -28.34 15.12 -4.85
CA GLU A 660 -27.73 14.93 -6.16
C GLU A 660 -27.63 16.27 -6.92
N TYR A 661 -26.52 16.44 -7.64
CA TYR A 661 -26.31 17.53 -8.58
C TYR A 661 -26.24 16.96 -10.00
N ASP A 662 -27.22 17.26 -10.82
CA ASP A 662 -27.21 16.92 -12.24
C ASP A 662 -26.53 18.05 -13.04
N VAL A 663 -25.30 17.78 -13.47
CA VAL A 663 -24.47 18.73 -14.23
C VAL A 663 -25.04 19.02 -15.63
N VAL A 664 -25.83 18.10 -16.20
CA VAL A 664 -26.41 18.25 -17.55
C VAL A 664 -27.65 19.15 -17.51
N MET A 665 -28.52 18.91 -16.54
CA MET A 665 -29.73 19.68 -16.34
C MET A 665 -29.52 20.93 -15.50
N GLU A 666 -28.32 21.10 -14.90
CA GLU A 666 -27.99 22.17 -13.95
C GLU A 666 -28.99 22.28 -12.80
N THR A 667 -29.50 21.12 -12.34
CA THR A 667 -30.44 21.02 -11.25
C THR A 667 -29.84 20.28 -10.06
N SER A 668 -30.39 20.51 -8.90
CA SER A 668 -29.98 19.81 -7.69
C SER A 668 -31.18 19.47 -6.81
N SER A 669 -31.11 18.35 -6.14
CA SER A 669 -32.08 17.87 -5.16
C SER A 669 -31.42 17.63 -3.81
N ASP A 670 -32.20 17.75 -2.75
CA ASP A 670 -31.78 17.46 -1.36
C ASP A 670 -30.42 18.06 -0.95
N LEU A 671 -30.22 19.33 -1.34
CA LEU A 671 -29.01 20.12 -1.09
C LEU A 671 -28.63 20.23 0.38
N THR A 672 -29.60 20.13 1.27
CA THR A 672 -29.42 20.32 2.70
C THR A 672 -29.51 19.02 3.44
N SER A 673 -28.50 18.75 4.25
CA SER A 673 -28.48 17.62 5.17
C SER A 673 -29.79 17.50 5.95
N SER A 674 -30.19 16.29 6.22
CA SER A 674 -31.28 16.00 7.15
C SER A 674 -30.86 16.02 8.60
N CYS A 675 -29.56 16.02 8.91
CA CYS A 675 -29.03 16.08 10.26
C CYS A 675 -29.31 17.44 10.91
N GLU A 676 -30.07 17.43 12.01
CA GLU A 676 -30.45 18.62 12.76
C GLU A 676 -29.54 18.83 13.97
N GLU A 677 -29.15 17.76 14.66
CA GLU A 677 -28.31 17.81 15.86
C GLU A 677 -27.42 16.57 16.00
N VAL A 678 -26.19 16.77 16.40
CA VAL A 678 -25.29 15.72 16.93
C VAL A 678 -24.94 16.11 18.36
N LYS A 679 -25.10 15.17 19.28
CA LYS A 679 -24.90 15.42 20.71
C LYS A 679 -24.22 14.24 21.39
N VAL A 680 -23.26 14.54 22.24
CA VAL A 680 -22.78 13.60 23.27
C VAL A 680 -23.74 13.64 24.44
N VAL A 681 -24.60 12.62 24.57
CA VAL A 681 -25.64 12.54 25.58
C VAL A 681 -25.10 12.07 26.91
N MET A 682 -24.10 11.20 26.86
CA MET A 682 -23.40 10.67 28.02
C MET A 682 -21.94 10.46 27.69
N ASP A 683 -21.05 10.83 28.59
CA ASP A 683 -19.63 10.55 28.51
C ASP A 683 -19.06 10.30 29.89
N THR A 684 -18.91 9.04 30.22
CA THR A 684 -18.47 8.55 31.53
C THR A 684 -17.32 7.57 31.37
N ALA A 685 -16.67 7.18 32.44
CA ALA A 685 -15.65 6.15 32.42
C ALA A 685 -16.16 4.80 31.84
N SER A 686 -17.44 4.48 32.04
CA SER A 686 -18.04 3.22 31.64
C SER A 686 -18.72 3.27 30.27
N TYR A 687 -19.37 4.38 29.95
CA TYR A 687 -20.19 4.49 28.73
C TYR A 687 -20.05 5.85 28.07
N THR A 688 -20.02 5.86 26.75
CA THR A 688 -20.21 7.04 25.90
C THR A 688 -21.45 6.83 25.04
N VAL A 689 -22.32 7.82 24.96
CA VAL A 689 -23.53 7.77 24.12
C VAL A 689 -23.57 9.01 23.24
N VAL A 690 -23.65 8.77 21.95
CA VAL A 690 -23.81 9.81 20.93
C VAL A 690 -25.17 9.65 20.27
N LYS A 691 -25.89 10.76 20.10
CA LYS A 691 -27.19 10.82 19.43
C LYS A 691 -27.10 11.79 18.26
N ALA A 692 -27.47 11.34 17.07
CA ALA A 692 -27.69 12.19 15.92
C ALA A 692 -29.20 12.24 15.63
N THR A 693 -29.75 13.43 15.48
CA THR A 693 -31.19 13.68 15.21
C THR A 693 -31.32 14.23 13.79
N TYR A 694 -32.34 13.75 13.11
CA TYR A 694 -32.61 14.06 11.71
C TYR A 694 -34.03 14.62 11.54
N LYS A 695 -34.28 15.30 10.42
CA LYS A 695 -35.60 15.81 10.05
C LYS A 695 -36.67 14.72 10.18
N GLY A 696 -37.89 15.12 10.54
CA GLY A 696 -38.98 14.19 10.78
C GLY A 696 -38.98 13.55 12.17
N GLY A 697 -38.08 13.97 13.06
CA GLY A 697 -37.97 13.44 14.41
C GLY A 697 -37.22 12.11 14.52
N HIS A 698 -36.56 11.69 13.43
CA HIS A 698 -35.75 10.48 13.41
C HIS A 698 -34.45 10.66 14.19
N SER A 699 -33.93 9.60 14.74
CA SER A 699 -32.65 9.64 15.43
C SER A 699 -31.88 8.32 15.33
N VAL A 700 -30.56 8.43 15.37
CA VAL A 700 -29.63 7.30 15.55
C VAL A 700 -28.88 7.53 16.84
N MET A 701 -28.89 6.53 17.72
CA MET A 701 -28.15 6.54 18.96
C MET A 701 -27.08 5.48 18.94
N LEU A 702 -25.82 5.86 19.15
CA LEU A 702 -24.68 4.98 19.29
C LEU A 702 -24.29 4.89 20.76
N CYS A 703 -24.45 3.72 21.36
CA CYS A 703 -24.07 3.42 22.73
C CYS A 703 -22.77 2.64 22.75
N LEU A 704 -21.76 3.12 23.47
CA LEU A 704 -20.42 2.54 23.54
C LEU A 704 -20.10 2.11 24.97
N SER A 705 -19.65 0.86 25.15
CA SER A 705 -18.95 0.47 26.36
C SER A 705 -17.49 0.92 26.27
N ASN A 706 -17.03 1.70 27.26
CA ASN A 706 -15.67 2.20 27.29
C ASN A 706 -14.65 1.18 27.84
N THR A 707 -15.12 0.21 28.62
CA THR A 707 -14.27 -0.70 29.39
C THR A 707 -14.27 -2.13 28.89
N ASP A 708 -15.32 -2.53 28.15
CA ASP A 708 -15.53 -3.92 27.76
C ASP A 708 -15.50 -4.10 26.23
N ALA A 709 -14.83 -5.13 25.77
CA ALA A 709 -14.74 -5.52 24.36
C ALA A 709 -15.30 -6.95 24.09
N ASP A 710 -15.84 -7.63 25.11
CA ASP A 710 -16.45 -8.95 24.96
C ASP A 710 -17.74 -8.81 24.14
N LYS A 711 -17.80 -9.54 23.01
CA LYS A 711 -18.92 -9.50 22.05
C LYS A 711 -20.21 -10.07 22.62
N GLU A 712 -20.10 -10.98 23.58
CA GLU A 712 -21.25 -11.67 24.17
C GLU A 712 -21.80 -10.96 25.42
N LYS A 713 -21.08 -9.97 25.95
CA LYS A 713 -21.51 -9.29 27.16
C LYS A 713 -22.69 -8.37 26.92
N GLU A 714 -23.76 -8.61 27.66
CA GLU A 714 -24.94 -7.75 27.66
C GLU A 714 -24.67 -6.44 28.43
N HIS A 715 -25.04 -5.33 27.84
CA HIS A 715 -25.07 -4.02 28.45
C HIS A 715 -26.50 -3.52 28.52
N ARG A 716 -26.85 -2.85 29.65
CA ARG A 716 -28.14 -2.19 29.85
C ARG A 716 -27.90 -0.78 30.34
N LEU A 717 -28.46 0.20 29.68
CA LEU A 717 -28.24 1.60 29.99
C LEU A 717 -29.53 2.40 29.84
N THR A 718 -29.88 3.21 30.84
CA THR A 718 -30.99 4.14 30.69
C THR A 718 -30.44 5.50 30.25
N VAL A 719 -30.93 5.97 29.09
CA VAL A 719 -30.57 7.26 28.49
C VAL A 719 -31.85 8.04 28.20
N GLU A 720 -31.93 9.29 28.66
CA GLU A 720 -33.11 10.16 28.47
C GLU A 720 -34.43 9.44 28.84
N GLY A 721 -34.41 8.64 29.90
CA GLY A 721 -35.59 7.90 30.42
C GLY A 721 -35.93 6.61 29.66
N THR A 722 -35.22 6.27 28.62
CA THR A 722 -35.40 5.03 27.82
C THR A 722 -34.30 4.04 28.15
N MET A 723 -34.67 2.77 28.36
CA MET A 723 -33.69 1.69 28.56
C MET A 723 -33.28 1.07 27.22
N TYR A 724 -31.98 1.01 27.00
CA TYR A 724 -31.33 0.39 25.88
C TYR A 724 -30.57 -0.83 26.34
N ALA A 725 -30.64 -1.94 25.59
CA ALA A 725 -29.90 -3.17 25.86
C ALA A 725 -29.23 -3.65 24.58
N TRP A 726 -27.96 -4.05 24.67
CA TRP A 726 -27.20 -4.58 23.54
C TRP A 726 -26.09 -5.53 24.03
N ASN A 727 -25.60 -6.35 23.12
CA ASN A 727 -24.45 -7.19 23.38
C ASN A 727 -23.21 -6.60 22.71
N GLY A 728 -22.04 -6.83 23.34
CA GLY A 728 -20.77 -6.35 22.82
C GLY A 728 -20.49 -4.87 23.11
N ARG A 729 -19.42 -4.36 22.52
CA ARG A 729 -18.93 -3.01 22.82
C ARG A 729 -19.83 -1.89 22.32
N CYS A 730 -20.54 -2.11 21.23
CA CYS A 730 -21.29 -1.06 20.53
C CYS A 730 -22.72 -1.50 20.27
N GLY A 731 -23.68 -0.63 20.59
CA GLY A 731 -25.09 -0.77 20.23
C GLY A 731 -25.56 0.44 19.42
N VAL A 732 -26.29 0.20 18.33
CA VAL A 732 -26.92 1.24 17.50
C VAL A 732 -28.42 1.10 17.58
N PHE A 733 -29.10 2.19 17.90
CA PHE A 733 -30.57 2.24 18.03
C PHE A 733 -31.13 3.35 17.15
N MET A 734 -32.21 3.06 16.45
CA MET A 734 -32.89 3.99 15.55
C MET A 734 -34.32 4.23 16.07
N LYS A 735 -34.77 5.48 15.91
CA LYS A 735 -36.14 5.88 16.26
C LYS A 735 -36.75 6.71 15.13
#